data_7877bb55db0fc32888f08d3ec546ca37
#
_entry.id   7877bb55db0fc32888f08d3ec546ca37
#
_cell.length_a   1.000
_cell.length_b   1.000
_cell.length_c   1.000
_cell.angle_alpha   90.00
_cell.angle_beta   90.00
_cell.angle_gamma   90.00
#
_symmetry.space_group_name_H-M   'P 1'
#
loop_
_entity.id
_entity.type
_entity.pdbx_description
1 polymer ?
#
loop_
_entity_poly.entity_id
_entity_poly.type
_entity_poly.pdbx_seq_one_letter_code
_entity_poly.pdbx_strand_id
1 'polypeptide(L)'
;MKKRLISMVLAVSMAVSIMPAPAFASGGGQQPETVIGQEIDRQNSSGDYSEVSSLDQLTYTNKECKVRLAKDIVMTGAVTVDSGNSLTIDLNGHTLTAAENSRAFFIQNGALTIEDSIGTGVIQGSGTVNGYGGAILMNGSDSNNALTLAGGTIRGFTAKYGAGVSMGNGTFRMTGGAIRNCSATGGKADGGGVYVSGGSFEMSDGTISACNAANAGGGVYVISGSFEMSGGSIEDCTAYEGAGVKVYPSSGKTASFSMTGGEIQNCNTNGVSIYAIGGTSEFSMSGGTIEDNGGDGVRVDAGSAVMSGGSVKDSELYDIRIGSSATLTVNNTSVGGTVLNQGAITGQGNAEFTGTVEIAGTGKITGCKIHRIEHRSPYKGTITDSPCDEYVYLLGRSWKIPSGAGESITLKVSSYLPSVMENSLEIPKGVTVTVDLAGKTLSAKESDFKIINHGTLTLIDSSTGGTLSIPIENDGVLNANGGTVTSEVTNKGTIQATCTPVTQFTGTLVNQEGASVTAGDFRGCTITNNGGTISGDAILEEPKPDPEQPGAGSEDGGAGAVIAALAVGTAVVGGGILLAHSYIQNNLPEGFAVPETRQELAVVLWNMAGKPEPASQQTYTDVQDEEVLKAVCWAVENELVTPETESTLGADVRVNRLQVIGAMYQTNKRKK
;
A
#
# COMPACT_ATOMS: atom_id res chain seq x y z
N MET A 1 29.87 2.41 8.08
CA MET A 1 29.21 2.95 9.28
C MET A 1 27.68 3.17 9.13
N LYS A 2 27.09 3.19 7.92
CA LYS A 2 25.63 3.36 7.74
C LYS A 2 24.78 2.08 7.90
N LYS A 3 25.38 0.90 7.88
CA LYS A 3 24.66 -0.38 8.02
C LYS A 3 24.36 -0.83 9.47
N ARG A 4 24.94 -0.14 10.47
CA ARG A 4 24.67 -0.45 11.90
C ARG A 4 23.51 0.38 12.51
N LEU A 5 23.06 1.43 11.84
CA LEU A 5 21.96 2.26 12.34
C LEU A 5 20.58 1.66 12.05
N ILE A 6 20.43 0.92 10.96
CA ILE A 6 19.12 0.34 10.56
C ILE A 6 18.76 -0.88 11.42
N SER A 7 19.76 -1.66 11.84
CA SER A 7 19.53 -2.81 12.76
C SER A 7 19.21 -2.40 14.20
N MET A 8 19.57 -1.18 14.60
CA MET A 8 19.31 -0.70 15.96
C MET A 8 17.91 -0.10 16.13
N VAL A 9 17.30 0.40 15.05
CA VAL A 9 15.93 0.92 15.06
C VAL A 9 14.89 -0.20 15.10
N LEU A 10 15.17 -1.37 14.50
CA LEU A 10 14.26 -2.53 14.55
C LEU A 10 14.28 -3.26 15.90
N ALA A 11 15.40 -3.17 16.67
CA ALA A 11 15.52 -3.84 17.99
C ALA A 11 14.90 -3.04 19.13
N VAL A 12 14.72 -1.75 18.99
CA VAL A 12 14.11 -0.88 20.02
C VAL A 12 12.58 -0.92 19.99
N SER A 13 11.95 -1.31 18.87
CA SER A 13 10.49 -1.42 18.77
C SER A 13 9.90 -2.66 19.47
N MET A 14 10.72 -3.68 19.80
CA MET A 14 10.24 -4.91 20.46
C MET A 14 10.27 -4.90 21.98
N ALA A 15 10.88 -3.90 22.62
CA ALA A 15 11.12 -3.94 24.07
C ALA A 15 10.25 -3.00 24.94
N VAL A 16 9.28 -2.28 24.37
CA VAL A 16 8.57 -1.21 25.13
C VAL A 16 7.07 -1.48 25.33
N SER A 17 6.57 -2.68 25.06
CA SER A 17 5.10 -2.91 25.06
C SER A 17 4.56 -3.77 26.21
N ILE A 18 5.20 -3.80 27.36
CA ILE A 18 4.64 -4.51 28.54
C ILE A 18 4.33 -3.51 29.64
N MET A 19 3.23 -2.77 29.49
CA MET A 19 2.50 -2.26 30.64
C MET A 19 1.00 -2.51 30.40
N PRO A 20 0.27 -3.06 31.40
CA PRO A 20 -1.18 -3.20 31.27
C PRO A 20 -1.80 -1.84 31.07
N ALA A 21 -2.83 -1.76 30.22
CA ALA A 21 -3.69 -0.59 30.18
C ALA A 21 -4.18 -0.33 31.61
N PRO A 22 -4.10 0.90 32.11
CA PRO A 22 -4.64 1.18 33.42
C PRO A 22 -6.12 0.81 33.41
N ALA A 23 -6.53 -0.09 34.28
CA ALA A 23 -7.94 -0.24 34.59
C ALA A 23 -8.46 1.18 34.88
N PHE A 24 -9.67 1.47 34.41
CA PHE A 24 -10.35 2.70 34.79
C PHE A 24 -10.39 2.75 36.33
N ALA A 25 -9.42 3.41 36.93
CA ALA A 25 -9.46 3.66 38.35
C ALA A 25 -10.56 4.68 38.58
N SER A 26 -11.62 4.25 39.26
CA SER A 26 -12.57 5.12 39.91
C SER A 26 -11.82 5.87 41.00
N GLY A 27 -11.24 7.00 40.67
CA GLY A 27 -10.42 7.72 41.65
C GLY A 27 -10.04 9.11 41.19
N GLY A 28 -10.85 10.09 41.53
CA GLY A 28 -10.48 11.34 42.15
C GLY A 28 -9.67 12.33 41.33
N GLY A 29 -10.36 13.13 40.64
CA GLY A 29 -9.96 14.40 40.05
C GLY A 29 -11.18 15.09 39.47
N GLN A 30 -12.31 15.04 40.18
CA GLN A 30 -13.51 15.80 39.82
C GLN A 30 -13.23 17.27 40.05
N GLN A 31 -13.14 18.06 38.99
CA GLN A 31 -13.60 19.43 39.06
C GLN A 31 -15.11 19.37 39.26
N PRO A 32 -15.71 20.17 40.16
CA PRO A 32 -17.14 20.13 40.40
C PRO A 32 -17.85 20.64 39.15
N GLU A 33 -18.51 19.72 38.43
CA GLU A 33 -19.50 20.08 37.41
C GLU A 33 -20.72 20.61 38.14
N THR A 34 -20.89 21.92 38.14
CA THR A 34 -22.06 22.57 38.76
C THR A 34 -23.26 22.38 37.84
N VAL A 35 -24.12 21.45 38.16
CA VAL A 35 -25.44 21.32 37.54
C VAL A 35 -26.34 22.43 38.08
N ILE A 36 -26.57 23.46 37.29
CA ILE A 36 -27.56 24.51 37.62
C ILE A 36 -28.76 24.34 36.69
N GLY A 37 -29.85 23.87 37.25
CA GLY A 37 -31.09 23.64 36.50
C GLY A 37 -31.99 24.87 36.40
N GLN A 38 -32.56 25.13 35.24
CA GLN A 38 -33.82 25.86 35.08
C GLN A 38 -34.81 25.08 34.20
N GLU A 39 -36.10 25.15 34.58
CA GLU A 39 -37.19 24.49 33.90
C GLU A 39 -37.37 24.97 32.46
N ILE A 40 -37.35 24.04 31.54
CA ILE A 40 -37.89 24.26 30.20
C ILE A 40 -39.39 24.01 30.29
N ASP A 41 -40.17 25.03 29.92
CA ASP A 41 -41.64 25.08 30.06
C ASP A 41 -42.32 23.87 29.43
N ARG A 42 -43.22 23.26 30.17
CA ARG A 42 -43.95 22.04 29.80
C ARG A 42 -45.05 22.36 28.78
N GLN A 43 -44.71 22.31 27.51
CA GLN A 43 -45.73 22.08 26.48
C GLN A 43 -45.05 21.47 25.25
N ASN A 44 -44.98 20.12 25.20
CA ASN A 44 -45.15 19.40 23.92
C ASN A 44 -45.28 17.89 24.18
N SER A 45 -46.48 17.38 23.97
CA SER A 45 -46.84 15.98 24.03
C SER A 45 -46.80 15.33 22.62
N SER A 46 -45.86 15.73 21.78
CA SER A 46 -45.70 15.15 20.44
C SER A 46 -44.28 15.36 19.93
N GLY A 47 -43.37 14.49 20.24
CA GLY A 47 -42.12 14.27 19.48
C GLY A 47 -41.31 15.45 18.95
N ASP A 48 -41.73 16.67 19.19
CA ASP A 48 -41.17 17.90 18.58
C ASP A 48 -39.96 18.42 19.34
N TYR A 49 -38.99 19.02 18.60
CA TYR A 49 -37.82 19.64 19.17
C TYR A 49 -38.14 20.96 19.88
N SER A 50 -37.52 21.16 21.05
CA SER A 50 -37.52 22.47 21.70
C SER A 50 -36.32 23.31 21.18
N GLU A 51 -36.59 24.50 20.64
CA GLU A 51 -35.50 25.40 20.21
C GLU A 51 -34.76 25.97 21.41
N VAL A 52 -33.41 25.87 21.37
CA VAL A 52 -32.55 26.33 22.47
C VAL A 52 -31.47 27.29 21.99
N SER A 53 -31.15 28.24 22.82
CA SER A 53 -30.07 29.24 22.61
C SER A 53 -28.89 29.04 23.58
N SER A 54 -28.99 28.07 24.51
CA SER A 54 -27.97 27.63 25.47
C SER A 54 -28.24 26.18 25.85
N LEU A 55 -27.19 25.42 26.15
CA LEU A 55 -27.27 24.06 26.71
C LEU A 55 -26.94 24.01 28.21
N ASP A 56 -26.71 25.15 28.86
CA ASP A 56 -26.30 25.21 30.26
C ASP A 56 -27.40 24.78 31.25
N GLN A 57 -28.63 24.60 30.78
CA GLN A 57 -29.81 24.40 31.60
C GLN A 57 -30.75 23.30 31.09
N LEU A 58 -30.16 22.21 30.52
CA LEU A 58 -30.94 21.05 30.11
C LEU A 58 -31.41 20.25 31.32
N THR A 59 -32.72 20.28 31.61
CA THR A 59 -33.34 19.41 32.61
C THR A 59 -34.08 18.27 31.90
N TYR A 60 -33.71 17.06 32.26
CA TYR A 60 -34.43 15.86 31.76
C TYR A 60 -35.74 15.67 32.54
N THR A 61 -36.86 16.09 31.98
CA THR A 61 -38.15 15.71 32.47
C THR A 61 -38.66 14.51 31.68
N ASN A 62 -38.99 13.39 32.33
CA ASN A 62 -39.46 12.15 31.73
C ASN A 62 -38.41 11.35 30.91
N LYS A 63 -37.10 11.46 31.20
CA LYS A 63 -36.03 10.68 30.61
C LYS A 63 -35.70 10.97 29.14
N GLU A 64 -36.49 11.78 28.44
CA GLU A 64 -36.20 12.18 27.04
C GLU A 64 -36.14 13.71 26.95
N CYS A 65 -35.17 14.19 26.18
CA CYS A 65 -35.00 15.61 25.85
C CYS A 65 -34.61 15.71 24.38
N LYS A 66 -35.40 16.46 23.59
CA LYS A 66 -35.09 16.76 22.19
C LYS A 66 -34.94 18.27 22.00
N VAL A 67 -33.77 18.71 21.60
CA VAL A 67 -33.48 20.12 21.40
C VAL A 67 -32.93 20.37 20.00
N ARG A 68 -33.25 21.53 19.46
CA ARG A 68 -32.73 22.05 18.21
C ARG A 68 -32.03 23.38 18.46
N LEU A 69 -30.85 23.54 17.91
CA LEU A 69 -30.13 24.81 18.09
C LEU A 69 -30.80 25.91 17.28
N ALA A 70 -31.06 27.05 17.95
CA ALA A 70 -31.62 28.24 17.31
C ALA A 70 -30.54 29.21 16.79
N LYS A 71 -29.28 28.99 17.19
CA LYS A 71 -28.11 29.79 16.86
C LYS A 71 -26.84 29.05 17.24
N ASP A 72 -25.69 29.61 16.86
CA ASP A 72 -24.39 29.17 17.37
C ASP A 72 -24.32 29.32 18.90
N ILE A 73 -23.80 28.27 19.56
CA ILE A 73 -23.68 28.22 21.02
C ILE A 73 -22.22 27.98 21.41
N VAL A 74 -21.72 28.78 22.36
CA VAL A 74 -20.50 28.51 23.10
C VAL A 74 -20.88 27.91 24.44
N MET A 75 -20.44 26.69 24.69
CA MET A 75 -20.74 25.97 25.95
C MET A 75 -19.92 26.52 27.09
N THR A 76 -20.47 26.48 28.30
CA THR A 76 -19.76 26.83 29.54
C THR A 76 -19.09 25.63 30.22
N GLY A 77 -19.45 24.41 29.83
CA GLY A 77 -18.93 23.16 30.34
C GLY A 77 -19.48 21.97 29.52
N ALA A 78 -19.12 20.77 29.91
CA ALA A 78 -19.64 19.57 29.30
C ALA A 78 -21.09 19.28 29.67
N VAL A 79 -21.92 18.86 28.72
CA VAL A 79 -23.25 18.32 28.98
C VAL A 79 -23.13 16.86 29.39
N THR A 80 -23.65 16.53 30.58
CA THR A 80 -23.69 15.11 31.04
C THR A 80 -25.05 14.50 30.74
N VAL A 81 -25.02 13.32 30.12
CA VAL A 81 -26.20 12.47 29.87
C VAL A 81 -26.08 11.26 30.78
N ASP A 82 -26.79 11.30 31.91
CA ASP A 82 -26.67 10.30 32.96
C ASP A 82 -27.76 9.22 32.92
N SER A 83 -27.77 8.35 33.91
CA SER A 83 -28.54 7.09 33.94
C SER A 83 -30.02 7.21 33.57
N GLY A 84 -30.37 6.54 32.49
CA GLY A 84 -31.73 6.41 31.99
C GLY A 84 -32.26 7.64 31.25
N ASN A 85 -31.43 8.65 31.03
CA ASN A 85 -31.78 9.83 30.24
C ASN A 85 -31.36 9.68 28.78
N SER A 86 -32.16 10.26 27.89
CA SER A 86 -31.89 10.34 26.44
C SER A 86 -31.94 11.78 26.00
N LEU A 87 -30.86 12.24 25.35
CA LEU A 87 -30.75 13.57 24.76
C LEU A 87 -30.60 13.44 23.25
N THR A 88 -31.48 14.07 22.49
CA THR A 88 -31.31 14.26 21.05
C THR A 88 -31.03 15.74 20.76
N ILE A 89 -29.97 16.02 20.03
CA ILE A 89 -29.60 17.37 19.62
C ILE A 89 -29.60 17.44 18.11
N ASP A 90 -30.48 18.28 17.55
CA ASP A 90 -30.42 18.71 16.16
C ASP A 90 -29.57 20.00 16.09
N LEU A 91 -28.42 19.92 15.45
CA LEU A 91 -27.53 21.06 15.26
C LEU A 91 -28.13 22.14 14.35
N ASN A 92 -29.09 21.76 13.46
CA ASN A 92 -29.82 22.70 12.62
C ASN A 92 -28.89 23.66 11.84
N GLY A 93 -27.76 23.16 11.40
CA GLY A 93 -26.75 23.94 10.67
C GLY A 93 -25.86 24.85 11.54
N HIS A 94 -26.07 24.91 12.84
CA HIS A 94 -25.34 25.78 13.76
C HIS A 94 -24.09 25.12 14.34
N THR A 95 -23.21 25.98 14.88
CA THR A 95 -21.98 25.58 15.56
C THR A 95 -22.16 25.52 17.07
N LEU A 96 -21.86 24.36 17.64
CA LEU A 96 -21.71 24.14 19.06
C LEU A 96 -20.21 24.11 19.40
N THR A 97 -19.70 25.18 20.05
CA THR A 97 -18.30 25.26 20.46
C THR A 97 -18.17 24.81 21.91
N ALA A 98 -17.37 23.77 22.15
CA ALA A 98 -17.09 23.28 23.49
C ALA A 98 -16.39 24.36 24.33
N ALA A 99 -16.57 24.33 25.64
CA ALA A 99 -15.82 25.21 26.57
C ALA A 99 -14.31 24.91 26.45
N GLU A 100 -13.51 25.90 26.75
CA GLU A 100 -12.05 25.78 26.65
C GLU A 100 -11.52 24.61 27.49
N ASN A 101 -10.70 23.76 26.87
CA ASN A 101 -10.12 22.57 27.48
C ASN A 101 -11.15 21.55 28.01
N SER A 102 -12.39 21.60 27.52
CA SER A 102 -13.50 20.73 27.94
C SER A 102 -14.00 19.88 26.75
N ARG A 103 -14.57 18.74 27.09
CA ARG A 103 -15.38 17.97 26.13
C ARG A 103 -16.74 18.64 25.94
N ALA A 104 -17.42 18.30 24.84
CA ALA A 104 -18.79 18.72 24.64
C ALA A 104 -19.79 17.85 25.45
N PHE A 105 -19.60 16.52 25.42
CA PHE A 105 -20.54 15.60 26.07
C PHE A 105 -19.85 14.52 26.90
N PHE A 106 -20.50 14.17 28.01
CA PHE A 106 -20.16 13.03 28.83
C PHE A 106 -21.40 12.14 28.98
N ILE A 107 -21.32 10.89 28.48
CA ILE A 107 -22.42 9.91 28.56
C ILE A 107 -22.08 8.93 29.67
N GLN A 108 -22.93 8.93 30.71
CA GLN A 108 -22.77 8.10 31.89
C GLN A 108 -24.05 7.26 32.14
N ASN A 109 -24.16 6.14 31.45
CA ASN A 109 -25.33 5.25 31.46
C ASN A 109 -26.60 5.89 30.84
N GLY A 110 -26.44 6.79 29.90
CA GLY A 110 -27.50 7.47 29.15
C GLY A 110 -27.38 7.28 27.65
N ALA A 111 -28.22 7.97 26.90
CA ALA A 111 -28.19 7.95 25.43
C ALA A 111 -28.08 9.37 24.85
N LEU A 112 -27.16 9.58 23.91
CA LEU A 112 -27.00 10.82 23.15
C LEU A 112 -27.20 10.53 21.66
N THR A 113 -28.07 11.32 21.02
CA THR A 113 -28.20 11.33 19.56
C THR A 113 -27.84 12.73 19.06
N ILE A 114 -26.98 12.80 18.06
CA ILE A 114 -26.58 14.02 17.37
C ILE A 114 -27.08 13.93 15.94
N GLU A 115 -27.87 14.91 15.56
CA GLU A 115 -28.47 15.08 14.24
C GLU A 115 -28.15 16.46 13.68
N ASP A 116 -28.35 16.65 12.40
CA ASP A 116 -28.21 17.95 11.75
C ASP A 116 -29.15 18.04 10.57
N SER A 117 -30.31 18.62 10.78
CA SER A 117 -31.37 18.70 9.77
C SER A 117 -30.99 19.56 8.56
N ILE A 118 -29.99 20.43 8.66
CA ILE A 118 -29.50 21.31 7.59
C ILE A 118 -28.24 20.75 6.91
N GLY A 119 -27.43 19.95 7.61
CA GLY A 119 -26.22 19.31 7.08
C GLY A 119 -24.93 20.13 7.21
N THR A 120 -24.95 21.31 7.81
CA THR A 120 -23.77 22.17 8.01
C THR A 120 -23.37 22.37 9.47
N GLY A 121 -24.08 21.71 10.38
CA GLY A 121 -23.90 21.82 11.83
C GLY A 121 -22.56 21.24 12.30
N VAL A 122 -21.97 21.86 13.28
CA VAL A 122 -20.63 21.54 13.77
C VAL A 122 -20.60 21.49 15.30
N ILE A 123 -19.93 20.46 15.83
CA ILE A 123 -19.46 20.42 17.22
C ILE A 123 -17.95 20.65 17.18
N GLN A 124 -17.49 21.77 17.70
CA GLN A 124 -16.10 22.21 17.56
C GLN A 124 -15.38 22.22 18.91
N GLY A 125 -14.15 21.68 18.90
CA GLY A 125 -13.26 21.71 20.05
C GLY A 125 -12.66 23.10 20.30
N SER A 126 -12.34 23.37 21.56
CA SER A 126 -11.64 24.59 22.02
C SER A 126 -10.58 24.17 23.06
N GLY A 127 -9.31 24.03 22.61
CA GLY A 127 -8.19 23.64 23.47
C GLY A 127 -8.01 22.11 23.58
N THR A 128 -7.33 21.67 24.66
CA THR A 128 -6.92 20.27 24.87
C THR A 128 -7.61 19.67 26.07
N VAL A 129 -8.32 18.58 25.87
CA VAL A 129 -8.95 17.79 26.93
C VAL A 129 -7.95 16.79 27.49
N ASN A 130 -7.73 16.80 28.80
CA ASN A 130 -6.84 15.84 29.43
C ASN A 130 -7.49 14.45 29.52
N GLY A 131 -6.81 13.43 28.98
CA GLY A 131 -7.22 12.03 29.11
C GLY A 131 -8.09 11.53 27.96
N TYR A 132 -9.29 11.05 28.26
CA TYR A 132 -10.17 10.34 27.34
C TYR A 132 -11.29 11.24 26.81
N GLY A 133 -11.67 11.06 25.53
CA GLY A 133 -12.84 11.68 24.92
C GLY A 133 -12.73 13.19 24.77
N GLY A 134 -12.12 13.64 23.68
CA GLY A 134 -11.99 15.06 23.40
C GLY A 134 -13.35 15.73 23.19
N ALA A 135 -14.16 15.25 22.27
CA ALA A 135 -15.50 15.73 22.06
C ALA A 135 -16.52 14.98 22.95
N ILE A 136 -16.46 13.65 22.94
CA ILE A 136 -17.43 12.82 23.64
C ILE A 136 -16.71 11.72 24.41
N LEU A 137 -17.04 11.59 25.70
CA LEU A 137 -16.63 10.46 26.52
C LEU A 137 -17.84 9.62 26.87
N MET A 138 -17.83 8.36 26.50
CA MET A 138 -18.79 7.34 26.94
C MET A 138 -18.14 6.49 28.04
N ASN A 139 -18.52 6.72 29.29
CA ASN A 139 -17.94 6.02 30.45
C ASN A 139 -19.04 5.67 31.46
N GLY A 140 -19.63 4.53 31.33
CA GLY A 140 -20.63 4.02 32.26
C GLY A 140 -20.40 2.56 32.55
N SER A 141 -20.97 2.05 33.63
CA SER A 141 -20.93 0.63 34.00
C SER A 141 -22.01 -0.19 33.30
N ASP A 142 -22.99 0.49 32.71
CA ASP A 142 -24.14 -0.12 32.09
C ASP A 142 -23.90 -0.33 30.57
N SER A 143 -24.32 -1.45 30.04
CA SER A 143 -24.35 -1.70 28.59
C SER A 143 -25.34 -0.82 27.81
N ASN A 144 -26.22 -0.12 28.52
CA ASN A 144 -27.21 0.79 27.93
C ASN A 144 -26.64 2.17 27.53
N ASN A 145 -25.35 2.44 27.78
CA ASN A 145 -24.69 3.61 27.22
C ASN A 145 -24.84 3.63 25.70
N ALA A 146 -25.35 4.71 25.15
CA ALA A 146 -25.55 4.81 23.70
C ALA A 146 -25.13 6.19 23.17
N LEU A 147 -24.44 6.18 22.04
CA LEU A 147 -24.18 7.35 21.22
C LEU A 147 -24.67 7.04 19.80
N THR A 148 -25.43 7.95 19.21
CA THR A 148 -25.72 7.92 17.77
C THR A 148 -25.26 9.23 17.15
N LEU A 149 -24.40 9.14 16.16
CA LEU A 149 -24.05 10.25 15.28
C LEU A 149 -24.72 10.02 13.93
N ALA A 150 -25.83 10.71 13.70
CA ALA A 150 -26.64 10.59 12.50
C ALA A 150 -26.40 11.76 11.52
N GLY A 151 -25.84 12.88 12.01
CA GLY A 151 -25.55 14.05 11.20
C GLY A 151 -24.60 15.01 11.90
N GLY A 152 -24.21 16.09 11.21
CA GLY A 152 -23.28 17.11 11.68
C GLY A 152 -21.81 16.68 11.69
N THR A 153 -20.94 17.58 12.09
CA THR A 153 -19.50 17.36 12.10
C THR A 153 -18.90 17.58 13.49
N ILE A 154 -18.22 16.59 14.03
CA ILE A 154 -17.34 16.71 15.21
C ILE A 154 -15.94 17.03 14.71
N ARG A 155 -15.35 18.17 15.13
CA ARG A 155 -14.01 18.56 14.64
C ARG A 155 -13.15 19.32 15.65
N GLY A 156 -11.84 19.28 15.41
CA GLY A 156 -10.86 20.16 16.07
C GLY A 156 -10.65 19.87 17.55
N PHE A 157 -11.04 18.69 18.04
CA PHE A 157 -10.79 18.26 19.40
C PHE A 157 -9.39 17.66 19.54
N THR A 158 -8.78 17.95 20.69
CA THR A 158 -7.49 17.38 21.10
C THR A 158 -7.65 16.67 22.43
N ALA A 159 -7.19 15.42 22.53
CA ALA A 159 -7.17 14.63 23.76
C ALA A 159 -5.99 13.66 23.75
N LYS A 160 -5.85 12.83 24.78
CA LYS A 160 -4.86 11.76 24.77
C LYS A 160 -5.40 10.48 24.12
N TYR A 161 -6.68 10.16 24.35
CA TYR A 161 -7.33 8.96 23.84
C TYR A 161 -8.72 9.29 23.30
N GLY A 162 -8.97 8.98 22.03
CA GLY A 162 -10.25 9.26 21.38
C GLY A 162 -10.55 10.74 21.30
N ALA A 163 -9.77 11.51 20.53
CA ALA A 163 -9.97 12.96 20.48
C ALA A 163 -11.34 13.35 19.94
N GLY A 164 -11.91 12.60 19.00
CA GLY A 164 -13.32 12.69 18.65
C GLY A 164 -14.18 12.02 19.73
N VAL A 165 -14.15 10.69 19.81
CA VAL A 165 -14.97 9.90 20.72
C VAL A 165 -14.11 8.88 21.46
N SER A 166 -14.25 8.79 22.79
CA SER A 166 -13.72 7.67 23.56
C SER A 166 -14.85 6.89 24.20
N MET A 167 -14.88 5.57 24.00
CA MET A 167 -15.89 4.70 24.59
C MET A 167 -15.30 3.60 25.44
N GLY A 168 -15.85 3.45 26.65
CA GLY A 168 -15.46 2.40 27.60
C GLY A 168 -16.46 1.27 27.67
N ASN A 169 -17.72 1.51 27.32
CA ASN A 169 -18.80 0.52 27.31
C ASN A 169 -20.02 1.02 26.52
N GLY A 170 -20.95 0.13 26.21
CA GLY A 170 -22.18 0.46 25.48
C GLY A 170 -22.02 0.41 23.97
N THR A 171 -22.82 1.17 23.23
CA THR A 171 -22.82 1.14 21.77
C THR A 171 -22.67 2.56 21.20
N PHE A 172 -21.71 2.76 20.32
CA PHE A 172 -21.64 3.94 19.47
C PHE A 172 -22.08 3.55 18.06
N ARG A 173 -23.11 4.22 17.53
CA ARG A 173 -23.60 4.10 16.16
C ARG A 173 -23.30 5.35 15.37
N MET A 174 -22.56 5.20 14.28
CA MET A 174 -22.36 6.24 13.29
C MET A 174 -23.14 5.87 12.04
N THR A 175 -24.25 6.55 11.83
CA THR A 175 -25.18 6.34 10.70
C THR A 175 -25.15 7.49 9.71
N GLY A 176 -24.27 8.46 9.95
CA GLY A 176 -24.02 9.64 9.14
C GLY A 176 -23.07 10.59 9.84
N GLY A 177 -22.98 11.82 9.36
CA GLY A 177 -22.13 12.86 9.92
C GLY A 177 -20.63 12.63 9.71
N ALA A 178 -19.81 13.40 10.41
CA ALA A 178 -18.37 13.31 10.28
C ALA A 178 -17.61 13.51 11.61
N ILE A 179 -16.48 12.81 11.77
CA ILE A 179 -15.46 13.07 12.79
C ILE A 179 -14.18 13.44 12.04
N ARG A 180 -13.75 14.70 12.13
CA ARG A 180 -12.59 15.15 11.35
C ARG A 180 -11.66 16.09 12.08
N ASN A 181 -10.37 16.10 11.65
CA ASN A 181 -9.36 17.00 12.24
C ASN A 181 -9.28 16.89 13.78
N CYS A 182 -9.49 15.70 14.33
CA CYS A 182 -9.33 15.41 15.75
C CYS A 182 -7.94 14.81 16.00
N SER A 183 -7.26 15.24 17.09
CA SER A 183 -5.86 14.89 17.33
C SER A 183 -5.65 14.24 18.69
N ALA A 184 -5.24 12.97 18.71
CA ALA A 184 -4.76 12.33 19.92
C ALA A 184 -3.27 12.67 20.09
N THR A 185 -2.93 13.42 21.16
CA THR A 185 -1.61 14.00 21.39
C THR A 185 -0.99 13.62 22.73
N GLY A 186 0.35 13.65 22.79
CA GLY A 186 1.13 13.23 23.95
C GLY A 186 1.77 11.85 23.73
N GLY A 187 2.64 11.41 24.63
CA GLY A 187 3.27 10.11 24.52
C GLY A 187 2.25 8.96 24.59
N LYS A 188 2.26 8.04 23.64
CA LYS A 188 1.30 6.93 23.51
C LYS A 188 -0.17 7.40 23.45
N ALA A 189 -0.44 8.36 22.60
CA ALA A 189 -1.79 8.86 22.35
C ALA A 189 -2.42 8.09 21.17
N ASP A 190 -3.61 7.55 21.39
CA ASP A 190 -4.28 6.61 20.51
C ASP A 190 -5.72 7.05 20.18
N GLY A 191 -6.20 6.65 18.98
CA GLY A 191 -7.55 6.93 18.55
C GLY A 191 -7.77 8.41 18.27
N GLY A 192 -7.26 8.94 17.17
CA GLY A 192 -7.49 10.34 16.79
C GLY A 192 -8.97 10.65 16.60
N GLY A 193 -9.67 9.84 15.81
CA GLY A 193 -11.12 9.89 15.68
C GLY A 193 -11.82 9.19 16.85
N VAL A 194 -11.67 7.87 16.96
CA VAL A 194 -12.40 7.02 17.91
C VAL A 194 -11.44 6.11 18.69
N TYR A 195 -11.63 5.99 19.99
CA TYR A 195 -10.95 5.06 20.87
C TYR A 195 -11.95 4.12 21.52
N VAL A 196 -11.87 2.82 21.24
CA VAL A 196 -12.77 1.78 21.73
C VAL A 196 -12.04 0.95 22.78
N SER A 197 -12.37 1.14 24.06
CA SER A 197 -11.82 0.38 25.18
C SER A 197 -12.81 -0.64 25.79
N GLY A 198 -14.00 -0.72 25.20
CA GLY A 198 -15.07 -1.67 25.50
C GLY A 198 -16.34 -1.32 24.73
N GLY A 199 -17.28 -2.25 24.71
CA GLY A 199 -18.55 -2.09 23.97
C GLY A 199 -18.40 -2.32 22.46
N SER A 200 -19.32 -1.76 21.67
CA SER A 200 -19.39 -1.90 20.21
C SER A 200 -19.45 -0.54 19.53
N PHE A 201 -18.54 -0.30 18.60
CA PHE A 201 -18.64 0.79 17.63
C PHE A 201 -19.18 0.22 16.32
N GLU A 202 -20.30 0.77 15.83
CA GLU A 202 -20.97 0.37 14.60
C GLU A 202 -21.02 1.56 13.64
N MET A 203 -20.40 1.43 12.46
CA MET A 203 -20.38 2.44 11.42
C MET A 203 -21.06 1.92 10.16
N SER A 204 -22.22 2.47 9.84
CA SER A 204 -22.97 2.12 8.63
C SER A 204 -22.90 3.20 7.55
N ASP A 205 -22.53 4.44 7.93
CA ASP A 205 -22.34 5.58 7.04
C ASP A 205 -21.54 6.67 7.77
N GLY A 206 -21.24 7.77 7.09
CA GLY A 206 -20.47 8.90 7.61
C GLY A 206 -18.97 8.80 7.33
N THR A 207 -18.22 9.78 7.83
CA THR A 207 -16.79 9.90 7.51
C THR A 207 -15.94 10.15 8.76
N ILE A 208 -14.84 9.40 8.91
CA ILE A 208 -13.77 9.70 9.87
C ILE A 208 -12.56 10.14 9.04
N SER A 209 -12.22 11.43 9.07
CA SER A 209 -11.19 11.94 8.17
C SER A 209 -10.21 12.91 8.80
N ALA A 210 -8.99 12.93 8.27
CA ALA A 210 -7.91 13.82 8.70
C ALA A 210 -7.69 13.81 10.23
N CYS A 211 -7.95 12.66 10.86
CA CYS A 211 -7.73 12.43 12.28
C CYS A 211 -6.30 11.94 12.52
N ASN A 212 -5.67 12.42 13.59
CA ASN A 212 -4.28 12.13 13.90
C ASN A 212 -4.13 11.46 15.26
N ALA A 213 -3.30 10.43 15.35
CA ALA A 213 -2.84 9.88 16.61
C ALA A 213 -1.31 9.84 16.67
N ALA A 214 -0.72 10.37 17.73
CA ALA A 214 0.73 10.37 17.85
C ALA A 214 1.34 8.95 17.94
N ASN A 215 0.55 7.94 18.32
CA ASN A 215 0.99 6.56 18.40
C ASN A 215 0.21 5.66 17.44
N ALA A 216 -1.08 5.37 17.67
CA ALA A 216 -1.79 4.39 16.86
C ALA A 216 -3.29 4.70 16.68
N GLY A 217 -3.86 4.19 15.58
CA GLY A 217 -5.27 4.37 15.26
C GLY A 217 -5.63 5.83 14.98
N GLY A 218 -5.12 6.40 13.90
CA GLY A 218 -5.47 7.78 13.51
C GLY A 218 -6.97 7.97 13.37
N GLY A 219 -7.63 7.08 12.64
CA GLY A 219 -9.09 7.01 12.56
C GLY A 219 -9.67 6.32 13.79
N VAL A 220 -9.42 5.00 13.96
CA VAL A 220 -10.02 4.17 15.02
C VAL A 220 -8.94 3.32 15.71
N TYR A 221 -8.99 3.27 17.03
CA TYR A 221 -8.19 2.37 17.84
C TYR A 221 -9.08 1.47 18.70
N VAL A 222 -8.94 0.15 18.57
CA VAL A 222 -9.73 -0.84 19.33
C VAL A 222 -8.80 -1.61 20.26
N ILE A 223 -8.95 -1.41 21.56
CA ILE A 223 -8.16 -2.09 22.60
C ILE A 223 -8.96 -3.18 23.33
N SER A 224 -10.29 -3.10 23.26
CA SER A 224 -11.23 -4.11 23.76
C SER A 224 -12.60 -3.84 23.16
N GLY A 225 -13.42 -4.88 22.97
CA GLY A 225 -14.72 -4.77 22.31
C GLY A 225 -14.63 -4.90 20.80
N SER A 226 -15.59 -4.33 20.07
CA SER A 226 -15.71 -4.49 18.63
C SER A 226 -15.82 -3.16 17.89
N PHE A 227 -15.30 -3.15 16.67
CA PHE A 227 -15.63 -2.18 15.62
C PHE A 227 -16.26 -2.94 14.45
N GLU A 228 -17.42 -2.50 14.00
CA GLU A 228 -18.15 -3.05 12.86
C GLU A 228 -18.37 -1.96 11.83
N MET A 229 -17.87 -2.14 10.61
CA MET A 229 -18.02 -1.20 9.51
C MET A 229 -18.78 -1.85 8.37
N SER A 230 -19.99 -1.35 8.10
CA SER A 230 -20.83 -1.81 6.99
C SER A 230 -20.97 -0.77 5.88
N GLY A 231 -20.48 0.45 6.11
CA GLY A 231 -20.46 1.56 5.17
C GLY A 231 -19.68 2.74 5.71
N GLY A 232 -19.71 3.85 4.99
CA GLY A 232 -18.95 5.07 5.30
C GLY A 232 -17.49 5.01 4.90
N SER A 233 -16.70 6.03 5.29
CA SER A 233 -15.27 6.12 4.96
C SER A 233 -14.38 6.46 6.16
N ILE A 234 -13.16 5.89 6.17
CA ILE A 234 -12.04 6.29 7.02
C ILE A 234 -10.90 6.71 6.10
N GLU A 235 -10.56 7.99 6.09
CA GLU A 235 -9.65 8.54 5.08
C GLU A 235 -8.70 9.62 5.63
N ASP A 236 -7.56 9.78 4.96
CA ASP A 236 -6.57 10.83 5.27
C ASP A 236 -6.09 10.82 6.73
N CYS A 237 -6.26 9.72 7.44
CA CYS A 237 -5.89 9.61 8.83
C CYS A 237 -4.39 9.37 8.99
N THR A 238 -3.81 9.87 10.10
CA THR A 238 -2.38 9.77 10.35
C THR A 238 -2.08 9.16 11.70
N ALA A 239 -1.13 8.22 11.74
CA ALA A 239 -0.59 7.62 12.96
C ALA A 239 0.78 6.98 12.69
N TYR A 240 1.52 6.63 13.76
CA TYR A 240 2.73 5.83 13.62
C TYR A 240 2.42 4.38 13.22
N GLU A 241 1.29 3.82 13.73
CA GLU A 241 0.81 2.48 13.37
C GLU A 241 -0.71 2.47 13.15
N GLY A 242 -1.17 1.78 12.07
CA GLY A 242 -2.58 1.58 11.78
C GLY A 242 -3.33 2.90 11.69
N ALA A 243 -2.92 3.74 10.76
CA ALA A 243 -3.47 5.09 10.64
C ALA A 243 -4.97 5.10 10.37
N GLY A 244 -5.49 4.15 9.59
CA GLY A 244 -6.93 3.94 9.45
C GLY A 244 -7.51 3.31 10.71
N VAL A 245 -7.24 2.02 10.93
CA VAL A 245 -7.75 1.22 12.06
C VAL A 245 -6.62 0.43 12.71
N LYS A 246 -6.47 0.55 14.04
CA LYS A 246 -5.59 -0.29 14.85
C LYS A 246 -6.41 -1.19 15.77
N VAL A 247 -6.15 -2.49 15.75
CA VAL A 247 -6.70 -3.47 16.71
C VAL A 247 -5.55 -4.03 17.53
N TYR A 248 -5.54 -3.71 18.82
CA TYR A 248 -4.49 -4.12 19.75
C TYR A 248 -5.07 -4.41 21.14
N PRO A 249 -5.49 -5.67 21.41
CA PRO A 249 -6.17 -5.99 22.65
C PRO A 249 -5.28 -5.85 23.87
N SER A 250 -5.85 -5.36 24.96
CA SER A 250 -5.25 -5.45 26.29
C SER A 250 -5.09 -6.92 26.71
N SER A 251 -4.17 -7.20 27.62
CA SER A 251 -3.94 -8.55 28.12
C SER A 251 -5.23 -9.19 28.66
N GLY A 252 -5.55 -10.40 28.21
CA GLY A 252 -6.76 -11.14 28.55
C GLY A 252 -8.06 -10.58 27.95
N LYS A 253 -8.00 -9.61 27.07
CA LYS A 253 -9.17 -9.03 26.37
C LYS A 253 -9.24 -9.48 24.92
N THR A 254 -10.44 -9.35 24.35
CA THR A 254 -10.67 -9.52 22.91
C THR A 254 -10.95 -8.17 22.30
N ALA A 255 -10.34 -7.91 21.14
CA ALA A 255 -10.61 -6.76 20.30
C ALA A 255 -10.84 -7.27 18.87
N SER A 256 -11.89 -6.79 18.22
CA SER A 256 -12.22 -7.21 16.86
C SER A 256 -12.57 -6.03 15.94
N PHE A 257 -12.27 -6.22 14.66
CA PHE A 257 -12.75 -5.36 13.59
C PHE A 257 -13.41 -6.21 12.50
N SER A 258 -14.66 -5.89 12.16
CA SER A 258 -15.40 -6.53 11.08
C SER A 258 -15.77 -5.51 10.02
N MET A 259 -15.43 -5.78 8.76
CA MET A 259 -15.73 -4.93 7.62
C MET A 259 -16.59 -5.69 6.61
N THR A 260 -17.84 -5.23 6.43
CA THR A 260 -18.78 -5.78 5.45
C THR A 260 -19.07 -4.81 4.31
N GLY A 261 -18.60 -3.58 4.43
CA GLY A 261 -18.71 -2.50 3.43
C GLY A 261 -17.92 -1.27 3.87
N GLY A 262 -17.99 -0.20 3.09
CA GLY A 262 -17.28 1.05 3.32
C GLY A 262 -15.85 1.07 2.76
N GLU A 263 -15.10 2.15 3.05
CA GLU A 263 -13.79 2.41 2.47
C GLU A 263 -12.78 2.86 3.53
N ILE A 264 -11.53 2.35 3.45
CA ILE A 264 -10.40 2.80 4.25
C ILE A 264 -9.28 3.18 3.29
N GLN A 265 -8.96 4.48 3.18
CA GLN A 265 -8.07 4.96 2.12
C GLN A 265 -7.18 6.13 2.55
N ASN A 266 -6.11 6.34 1.79
CA ASN A 266 -5.21 7.50 1.90
C ASN A 266 -4.61 7.70 3.32
N CYS A 267 -4.59 6.67 4.16
CA CYS A 267 -3.99 6.76 5.48
C CYS A 267 -2.45 6.70 5.38
N ASN A 268 -1.74 7.52 6.16
CA ASN A 268 -0.29 7.70 6.01
C ASN A 268 0.56 6.47 6.32
N THR A 269 0.01 5.46 6.99
CA THR A 269 0.63 4.16 7.25
C THR A 269 -0.35 3.04 6.88
N ASN A 270 -0.53 2.02 7.72
CA ASN A 270 -1.43 0.92 7.37
C ASN A 270 -2.90 1.35 7.38
N GLY A 271 -3.67 0.89 6.39
CA GLY A 271 -5.12 1.00 6.42
C GLY A 271 -5.69 0.30 7.65
N VAL A 272 -5.33 -0.98 7.84
CA VAL A 272 -5.70 -1.79 9.02
C VAL A 272 -4.46 -2.46 9.60
N SER A 273 -4.27 -2.38 10.91
CA SER A 273 -3.17 -3.04 11.62
C SER A 273 -3.69 -3.85 12.80
N ILE A 274 -3.40 -5.15 12.79
CA ILE A 274 -3.83 -6.14 13.77
C ILE A 274 -2.61 -6.69 14.51
N TYR A 275 -2.64 -6.61 15.84
CA TYR A 275 -1.54 -7.11 16.65
C TYR A 275 -2.05 -7.60 18.01
N ALA A 276 -1.68 -8.79 18.43
CA ALA A 276 -2.08 -9.36 19.72
C ALA A 276 -0.86 -9.77 20.56
N ILE A 277 -0.77 -9.22 21.77
CA ILE A 277 0.15 -9.72 22.81
C ILE A 277 -0.68 -9.93 24.08
N GLY A 278 -0.86 -11.19 24.47
CA GLY A 278 -1.58 -11.55 25.69
C GLY A 278 -3.09 -11.37 25.66
N GLY A 279 -3.66 -10.98 24.53
CA GLY A 279 -5.09 -10.91 24.22
C GLY A 279 -5.42 -11.58 22.89
N THR A 280 -6.67 -11.49 22.43
CA THR A 280 -7.13 -12.00 21.15
C THR A 280 -7.50 -10.85 20.23
N SER A 281 -6.90 -10.80 19.05
CA SER A 281 -7.26 -9.84 18.00
C SER A 281 -7.80 -10.58 16.77
N GLU A 282 -8.90 -10.07 16.24
CA GLU A 282 -9.57 -10.64 15.08
C GLU A 282 -9.91 -9.54 14.07
N PHE A 283 -9.69 -9.85 12.80
CA PHE A 283 -10.13 -9.04 11.68
C PHE A 283 -10.95 -9.91 10.74
N SER A 284 -12.09 -9.43 10.31
CA SER A 284 -12.89 -10.10 9.28
C SER A 284 -13.32 -9.11 8.20
N MET A 285 -13.20 -9.53 6.94
CA MET A 285 -13.60 -8.73 5.78
C MET A 285 -14.44 -9.59 4.84
N SER A 286 -15.68 -9.16 4.60
CA SER A 286 -16.59 -9.79 3.65
C SER A 286 -17.06 -8.84 2.55
N GLY A 287 -16.71 -7.56 2.65
CA GLY A 287 -17.03 -6.51 1.68
C GLY A 287 -16.24 -5.24 1.99
N GLY A 288 -16.44 -4.21 1.17
CA GLY A 288 -15.74 -2.94 1.27
C GLY A 288 -14.37 -2.91 0.57
N THR A 289 -13.68 -1.79 0.66
CA THR A 289 -12.39 -1.55 0.01
C THR A 289 -11.37 -0.94 0.98
N ILE A 290 -10.14 -1.42 0.93
CA ILE A 290 -8.98 -0.87 1.62
C ILE A 290 -7.95 -0.57 0.55
N GLU A 291 -7.64 0.74 0.29
CA GLU A 291 -6.79 1.12 -0.83
C GLU A 291 -5.96 2.39 -0.57
N ASP A 292 -4.96 2.61 -1.41
CA ASP A 292 -4.14 3.83 -1.43
C ASP A 292 -3.53 4.21 -0.07
N ASN A 293 -3.19 3.21 0.77
CA ASN A 293 -2.60 3.48 2.07
C ASN A 293 -1.06 3.53 2.00
N GLY A 294 -0.45 4.44 2.75
CA GLY A 294 0.99 4.72 2.74
C GLY A 294 1.88 3.64 3.38
N GLY A 295 1.30 2.54 3.82
CA GLY A 295 1.98 1.36 4.36
C GLY A 295 1.42 0.09 3.76
N ASP A 296 1.09 -0.89 4.60
CA ASP A 296 0.35 -2.07 4.18
C ASP A 296 -1.17 -1.75 4.20
N GLY A 297 -1.93 -2.26 3.25
CA GLY A 297 -3.39 -2.15 3.28
C GLY A 297 -3.94 -2.82 4.55
N VAL A 298 -3.66 -4.12 4.70
CA VAL A 298 -3.94 -4.91 5.91
C VAL A 298 -2.65 -5.54 6.43
N ARG A 299 -2.30 -5.23 7.66
CA ARG A 299 -1.14 -5.80 8.36
C ARG A 299 -1.61 -6.61 9.57
N VAL A 300 -1.27 -7.89 9.61
CA VAL A 300 -1.53 -8.79 10.73
C VAL A 300 -0.20 -9.32 11.25
N ASP A 301 0.33 -8.74 12.32
CA ASP A 301 1.62 -9.19 12.91
C ASP A 301 1.42 -10.37 13.87
N ALA A 302 0.30 -10.37 14.60
CA ALA A 302 -0.14 -11.48 15.45
C ALA A 302 -1.67 -11.41 15.59
N GLY A 303 -2.33 -12.57 15.68
CA GLY A 303 -3.79 -12.70 15.69
C GLY A 303 -4.32 -13.35 14.43
N SER A 304 -5.61 -13.20 14.18
CA SER A 304 -6.28 -13.83 13.04
C SER A 304 -6.96 -12.82 12.13
N ALA A 305 -6.90 -13.11 10.83
CA ALA A 305 -7.69 -12.44 9.82
C ALA A 305 -8.49 -13.46 9.01
N VAL A 306 -9.71 -13.09 8.61
CA VAL A 306 -10.56 -13.88 7.73
C VAL A 306 -11.04 -12.98 6.60
N MET A 307 -10.83 -13.41 5.36
CA MET A 307 -11.35 -12.73 4.17
C MET A 307 -12.30 -13.65 3.43
N SER A 308 -13.54 -13.20 3.26
CA SER A 308 -14.59 -13.88 2.49
C SER A 308 -15.18 -12.99 1.39
N GLY A 309 -14.59 -11.85 1.17
CA GLY A 309 -14.95 -10.85 0.16
C GLY A 309 -14.22 -9.53 0.40
N GLY A 310 -14.63 -8.48 -0.30
CA GLY A 310 -13.99 -7.17 -0.28
C GLY A 310 -12.73 -7.09 -1.14
N SER A 311 -12.10 -5.93 -1.14
CA SER A 311 -10.90 -5.63 -1.93
C SER A 311 -9.83 -4.95 -1.09
N VAL A 312 -8.59 -5.41 -1.19
CA VAL A 312 -7.40 -4.74 -0.63
C VAL A 312 -6.42 -4.54 -1.77
N LYS A 313 -6.06 -3.30 -2.09
CA LYS A 313 -5.26 -2.98 -3.28
C LYS A 313 -4.53 -1.64 -3.18
N ASP A 314 -3.61 -1.42 -4.09
CA ASP A 314 -2.95 -0.13 -4.35
C ASP A 314 -2.26 0.51 -3.13
N SER A 315 -1.85 -0.31 -2.14
CA SER A 315 -1.11 0.16 -0.96
C SER A 315 0.39 0.26 -1.24
N GLU A 316 1.08 1.21 -0.59
CA GLU A 316 2.49 1.52 -0.93
C GLU A 316 3.48 0.38 -0.66
N LEU A 317 3.25 -0.46 0.33
CA LEU A 317 4.14 -1.58 0.66
C LEU A 317 3.57 -2.92 0.19
N TYR A 318 2.59 -3.44 0.90
CA TYR A 318 1.85 -4.65 0.53
C TYR A 318 0.37 -4.40 0.72
N ASP A 319 -0.43 -4.99 -0.13
CA ASP A 319 -1.88 -4.95 0.10
C ASP A 319 -2.23 -5.76 1.35
N ILE A 320 -1.59 -6.92 1.54
CA ILE A 320 -1.74 -7.72 2.76
C ILE A 320 -0.37 -8.18 3.27
N ARG A 321 -0.13 -8.00 4.58
CA ARG A 321 1.05 -8.56 5.25
C ARG A 321 0.64 -9.47 6.40
N ILE A 322 1.16 -10.70 6.41
CA ILE A 322 0.93 -11.70 7.46
C ILE A 322 2.26 -11.98 8.16
N GLY A 323 2.37 -11.56 9.41
CA GLY A 323 3.55 -11.76 10.26
C GLY A 323 3.68 -13.20 10.75
N SER A 324 4.85 -13.56 11.28
CA SER A 324 5.20 -14.95 11.65
C SER A 324 4.31 -15.58 12.73
N SER A 325 3.59 -14.77 13.50
CA SER A 325 2.67 -15.21 14.57
C SER A 325 1.21 -15.00 14.20
N ALA A 326 0.92 -14.70 12.92
CA ALA A 326 -0.41 -14.39 12.43
C ALA A 326 -0.97 -15.47 11.53
N THR A 327 -2.29 -15.48 11.41
CA THR A 327 -3.03 -16.35 10.49
C THR A 327 -3.96 -15.54 9.58
N LEU A 328 -4.06 -15.95 8.32
CA LEU A 328 -5.08 -15.48 7.37
C LEU A 328 -5.86 -16.69 6.87
N THR A 329 -7.18 -16.63 6.97
CA THR A 329 -8.07 -17.57 6.29
C THR A 329 -8.73 -16.87 5.12
N VAL A 330 -8.60 -17.45 3.92
CA VAL A 330 -9.29 -16.98 2.71
C VAL A 330 -10.41 -17.96 2.42
N ASN A 331 -11.65 -17.48 2.40
CA ASN A 331 -12.85 -18.33 2.35
C ASN A 331 -13.70 -17.99 1.12
N ASN A 332 -13.75 -18.89 0.13
CA ASN A 332 -14.54 -18.78 -1.09
C ASN A 332 -14.41 -17.42 -1.82
N THR A 333 -13.25 -16.79 -1.76
CA THR A 333 -13.04 -15.49 -2.37
C THR A 333 -11.68 -15.44 -3.07
N SER A 334 -11.54 -14.46 -3.97
CA SER A 334 -10.29 -14.12 -4.63
C SER A 334 -9.64 -12.92 -3.95
N VAL A 335 -8.37 -13.02 -3.64
CA VAL A 335 -7.53 -11.96 -3.11
C VAL A 335 -6.60 -11.46 -4.22
N GLY A 336 -6.79 -10.20 -4.62
CA GLY A 336 -5.90 -9.51 -5.55
C GLY A 336 -4.72 -8.87 -4.83
N GLY A 337 -3.87 -8.17 -5.60
CA GLY A 337 -2.78 -7.38 -5.06
C GLY A 337 -1.57 -8.17 -4.57
N THR A 338 -0.72 -7.49 -3.81
CA THR A 338 0.55 -8.03 -3.32
C THR A 338 0.44 -8.50 -1.86
N VAL A 339 0.83 -9.75 -1.60
CA VAL A 339 0.75 -10.36 -0.27
C VAL A 339 2.14 -10.75 0.23
N LEU A 340 2.56 -10.26 1.41
CA LEU A 340 3.74 -10.80 2.10
C LEU A 340 3.30 -11.78 3.19
N ASN A 341 3.67 -13.04 3.04
CA ASN A 341 3.38 -14.09 4.01
C ASN A 341 4.64 -14.56 4.75
N GLN A 342 4.67 -14.33 6.05
CA GLN A 342 5.65 -14.90 6.98
C GLN A 342 4.98 -15.85 8.01
N GLY A 343 3.65 -15.84 8.08
CA GLY A 343 2.81 -16.61 9.00
C GLY A 343 2.10 -17.80 8.32
N ALA A 344 0.83 -18.01 8.62
CA ALA A 344 0.05 -19.09 8.04
C ALA A 344 -1.14 -18.54 7.23
N ILE A 345 -1.25 -18.98 5.99
CA ILE A 345 -2.41 -18.73 5.14
C ILE A 345 -3.12 -20.06 4.89
N THR A 346 -4.44 -20.08 5.08
CA THR A 346 -5.29 -21.26 4.83
C THR A 346 -6.44 -20.89 3.92
N GLY A 347 -6.58 -21.60 2.82
CA GLY A 347 -7.71 -21.49 1.92
C GLY A 347 -8.84 -22.46 2.29
N GLN A 348 -10.07 -22.01 2.08
CA GLN A 348 -11.28 -22.83 2.20
C GLN A 348 -12.16 -22.63 0.97
N GLY A 349 -12.70 -23.69 0.45
CA GLY A 349 -13.53 -23.66 -0.76
C GLY A 349 -12.73 -23.21 -1.99
N ASN A 350 -13.20 -22.17 -2.68
CA ASN A 350 -12.55 -21.62 -3.88
C ASN A 350 -11.62 -20.44 -3.54
N ALA A 351 -10.79 -20.59 -2.52
CA ALA A 351 -9.80 -19.58 -2.15
C ALA A 351 -8.74 -19.41 -3.23
N GLU A 352 -8.54 -18.17 -3.70
CA GLU A 352 -7.60 -17.88 -4.79
C GLU A 352 -6.82 -16.58 -4.52
N PHE A 353 -5.53 -16.58 -4.85
CA PHE A 353 -4.70 -15.39 -4.94
C PHE A 353 -4.41 -15.09 -6.41
N THR A 354 -4.98 -14.01 -6.93
CA THR A 354 -4.79 -13.57 -8.33
C THR A 354 -3.61 -12.62 -8.50
N GLY A 355 -3.10 -12.06 -7.41
CA GLY A 355 -1.88 -11.27 -7.37
C GLY A 355 -0.65 -12.09 -7.02
N THR A 356 0.41 -11.38 -6.61
CA THR A 356 1.68 -11.99 -6.19
C THR A 356 1.68 -12.29 -4.69
N VAL A 357 1.98 -13.52 -4.31
CA VAL A 357 2.23 -13.90 -2.92
C VAL A 357 3.73 -14.04 -2.68
N GLU A 358 4.32 -13.10 -1.96
CA GLU A 358 5.68 -13.21 -1.48
C GLU A 358 5.71 -14.06 -0.21
N ILE A 359 6.50 -15.12 -0.22
CA ILE A 359 6.70 -15.99 0.95
C ILE A 359 8.08 -15.76 1.53
N ALA A 360 8.17 -15.56 2.84
CA ALA A 360 9.42 -15.35 3.55
C ALA A 360 9.45 -16.09 4.90
N GLY A 361 10.66 -16.34 5.43
CA GLY A 361 10.84 -16.93 6.73
C GLY A 361 10.20 -18.32 6.88
N THR A 362 9.24 -18.45 7.79
CA THR A 362 8.49 -19.69 8.06
C THR A 362 7.08 -19.68 7.49
N GLY A 363 6.79 -18.78 6.55
CA GLY A 363 5.46 -18.63 5.94
C GLY A 363 4.91 -19.97 5.43
N LYS A 364 3.62 -20.20 5.63
CA LYS A 364 2.93 -21.42 5.20
C LYS A 364 1.69 -21.07 4.39
N ILE A 365 1.40 -21.84 3.35
CA ILE A 365 0.17 -21.73 2.59
C ILE A 365 -0.43 -23.11 2.43
N THR A 366 -1.73 -23.23 2.64
CA THR A 366 -2.45 -24.50 2.47
C THR A 366 -3.81 -24.24 1.82
N GLY A 367 -4.17 -25.02 0.81
CA GLY A 367 -5.51 -25.07 0.23
C GLY A 367 -5.92 -23.85 -0.59
N CYS A 368 -4.98 -23.07 -1.12
CA CYS A 368 -5.25 -21.92 -1.98
C CYS A 368 -4.80 -22.16 -3.40
N LYS A 369 -5.56 -21.73 -4.39
CA LYS A 369 -5.04 -21.54 -5.74
C LYS A 369 -4.26 -20.24 -5.80
N ILE A 370 -3.07 -20.22 -6.37
CA ILE A 370 -2.19 -19.06 -6.39
C ILE A 370 -1.73 -18.80 -7.82
N HIS A 371 -1.88 -17.56 -8.30
CA HIS A 371 -1.40 -17.22 -9.62
C HIS A 371 0.13 -17.14 -9.65
N ARG A 372 0.74 -16.41 -8.69
CA ARG A 372 2.19 -16.20 -8.64
C ARG A 372 2.73 -16.23 -7.21
N ILE A 373 3.78 -17.03 -7.00
CA ILE A 373 4.52 -17.06 -5.72
C ILE A 373 5.93 -16.54 -5.94
N GLU A 374 6.37 -15.63 -5.08
CA GLU A 374 7.76 -15.19 -4.99
C GLU A 374 8.38 -15.63 -3.66
N HIS A 375 9.47 -16.37 -3.71
CA HIS A 375 10.18 -16.83 -2.52
C HIS A 375 11.28 -15.86 -2.14
N ARG A 376 11.24 -15.33 -0.91
CA ARG A 376 12.35 -14.57 -0.31
C ARG A 376 13.23 -15.48 0.53
N SER A 377 14.52 -15.46 0.26
CA SER A 377 15.51 -16.22 1.08
C SER A 377 15.79 -15.50 2.41
N PRO A 378 16.03 -16.25 3.53
CA PRO A 378 15.92 -17.69 3.64
C PRO A 378 14.47 -18.13 3.90
N TYR A 379 13.94 -19.00 3.06
CA TYR A 379 12.59 -19.57 3.21
C TYR A 379 12.67 -20.96 3.83
N LYS A 380 11.92 -21.22 4.89
CA LYS A 380 11.82 -22.51 5.59
C LYS A 380 10.36 -22.97 5.78
N GLY A 381 9.44 -22.31 5.13
CA GLY A 381 8.02 -22.62 5.21
C GLY A 381 7.57 -23.79 4.36
N THR A 382 6.26 -23.97 4.23
CA THR A 382 5.64 -25.04 3.42
C THR A 382 4.48 -24.51 2.61
N ILE A 383 4.33 -25.06 1.39
CA ILE A 383 3.17 -24.85 0.53
C ILE A 383 2.56 -26.24 0.34
N THR A 384 1.29 -26.40 0.70
CA THR A 384 0.60 -27.70 0.68
C THR A 384 -0.78 -27.53 0.04
N ASP A 385 -1.17 -28.46 -0.83
CA ASP A 385 -2.48 -28.47 -1.50
C ASP A 385 -2.84 -27.11 -2.15
N SER A 386 -1.81 -26.41 -2.68
CA SER A 386 -1.93 -25.07 -3.22
C SER A 386 -1.32 -25.02 -4.60
N PRO A 387 -2.10 -25.30 -5.67
CA PRO A 387 -1.61 -25.19 -7.04
C PRO A 387 -1.20 -23.75 -7.36
N CYS A 388 -0.08 -23.58 -8.05
CA CYS A 388 0.46 -22.29 -8.43
C CYS A 388 0.78 -22.26 -9.92
N ASP A 389 0.38 -21.19 -10.60
CA ASP A 389 0.62 -21.03 -12.03
C ASP A 389 2.08 -20.62 -12.31
N GLU A 390 2.68 -19.81 -11.45
CA GLU A 390 4.05 -19.30 -11.60
C GLU A 390 4.80 -19.28 -10.27
N TYR A 391 5.94 -19.98 -10.19
CA TYR A 391 6.87 -19.93 -9.06
C TYR A 391 8.09 -19.08 -9.43
N VAL A 392 8.34 -18.00 -8.66
CA VAL A 392 9.53 -17.16 -8.80
C VAL A 392 10.36 -17.27 -7.54
N TYR A 393 11.58 -17.76 -7.67
CA TYR A 393 12.56 -17.74 -6.59
C TYR A 393 13.47 -16.54 -6.77
N LEU A 394 13.43 -15.61 -5.83
CA LEU A 394 14.45 -14.58 -5.75
C LEU A 394 15.74 -15.26 -5.34
N LEU A 395 16.74 -15.27 -6.21
CA LEU A 395 18.02 -15.96 -6.00
C LEU A 395 18.67 -15.50 -4.69
N GLY A 396 18.76 -16.41 -3.76
CA GLY A 396 19.40 -16.30 -2.45
C GLY A 396 19.99 -17.68 -2.07
N ARG A 397 20.55 -17.82 -0.87
CA ARG A 397 21.44 -18.91 -0.43
C ARG A 397 20.90 -20.36 -0.48
N SER A 398 19.64 -20.60 -0.76
CA SER A 398 19.11 -21.96 -0.94
C SER A 398 17.84 -21.96 -1.78
N TRP A 399 17.87 -22.69 -2.84
CA TRP A 399 16.77 -22.90 -3.77
C TRP A 399 16.57 -24.40 -4.00
N LYS A 400 15.34 -24.79 -4.19
CA LYS A 400 14.96 -26.17 -4.43
C LYS A 400 14.33 -26.22 -5.83
N ILE A 401 15.00 -26.90 -6.75
CA ILE A 401 14.45 -27.14 -8.09
C ILE A 401 13.38 -28.22 -7.98
N PRO A 402 12.20 -28.05 -8.63
CA PRO A 402 11.24 -29.11 -8.77
C PRO A 402 11.87 -30.35 -9.37
N SER A 403 11.41 -31.54 -8.99
CA SER A 403 11.92 -32.81 -9.48
C SER A 403 10.92 -33.56 -10.36
N GLY A 404 9.69 -33.08 -10.47
CA GLY A 404 8.60 -33.68 -11.25
C GLY A 404 8.62 -33.25 -12.72
N ALA A 405 8.49 -34.20 -13.65
CA ALA A 405 8.39 -33.86 -15.08
C ALA A 405 7.12 -33.04 -15.36
N GLY A 406 7.27 -31.97 -16.14
CA GLY A 406 6.20 -31.01 -16.43
C GLY A 406 6.14 -29.80 -15.48
N GLU A 407 6.93 -29.77 -14.41
CA GLU A 407 7.02 -28.64 -13.51
C GLU A 407 7.90 -27.53 -14.10
N SER A 408 7.56 -26.27 -13.78
CA SER A 408 8.32 -25.11 -14.20
C SER A 408 8.61 -24.17 -13.01
N ILE A 409 9.72 -23.45 -13.10
CA ILE A 409 10.15 -22.51 -12.07
C ILE A 409 10.85 -21.31 -12.73
N THR A 410 10.63 -20.10 -12.21
CA THR A 410 11.37 -18.90 -12.60
C THR A 410 12.27 -18.45 -11.45
N LEU A 411 13.56 -18.31 -11.76
CA LEU A 411 14.60 -17.80 -10.85
C LEU A 411 14.92 -16.37 -11.27
N LYS A 412 14.57 -15.38 -10.43
CA LYS A 412 14.85 -13.97 -10.71
C LYS A 412 16.02 -13.45 -9.87
N VAL A 413 16.96 -12.76 -10.52
CA VAL A 413 18.10 -12.14 -9.83
C VAL A 413 17.63 -10.90 -9.09
N SER A 414 17.76 -10.92 -7.75
CA SER A 414 17.30 -9.84 -6.88
C SER A 414 18.32 -8.69 -6.78
N SER A 415 17.83 -7.44 -6.68
CA SER A 415 18.67 -6.28 -6.38
C SER A 415 19.11 -6.18 -4.90
N TYR A 416 18.53 -6.99 -4.02
CA TYR A 416 18.74 -6.93 -2.56
C TYR A 416 19.67 -8.01 -1.99
N LEU A 417 20.02 -9.02 -2.80
CA LEU A 417 20.88 -10.13 -2.39
C LEU A 417 22.10 -10.20 -3.28
N PRO A 418 23.24 -10.75 -2.79
CA PRO A 418 24.37 -11.01 -3.67
C PRO A 418 23.91 -11.90 -4.82
N SER A 419 24.14 -11.46 -6.05
CA SER A 419 23.85 -12.20 -7.28
C SER A 419 24.87 -13.31 -7.48
N VAL A 420 25.04 -14.17 -6.46
CA VAL A 420 26.08 -15.20 -6.38
C VAL A 420 25.43 -16.53 -6.07
N MET A 421 25.64 -17.50 -6.93
CA MET A 421 25.20 -18.88 -6.77
C MET A 421 26.12 -19.61 -5.77
N GLU A 422 25.56 -20.19 -4.70
CA GLU A 422 26.33 -20.86 -3.66
C GLU A 422 26.48 -22.39 -3.87
N ASN A 423 25.84 -22.96 -4.89
CA ASN A 423 25.91 -24.36 -5.29
C ASN A 423 25.64 -24.46 -6.80
N SER A 424 26.03 -25.57 -7.42
CA SER A 424 25.62 -25.88 -8.79
C SER A 424 24.10 -26.03 -8.90
N LEU A 425 23.55 -25.58 -10.05
CA LEU A 425 22.15 -25.75 -10.40
C LEU A 425 22.01 -26.96 -11.33
N GLU A 426 21.33 -27.99 -10.87
CA GLU A 426 20.97 -29.13 -11.71
C GLU A 426 19.50 -29.07 -12.09
N ILE A 427 19.18 -29.05 -13.38
CA ILE A 427 17.83 -29.03 -13.93
C ILE A 427 17.49 -30.45 -14.43
N PRO A 428 16.58 -31.14 -13.73
CA PRO A 428 16.22 -32.52 -14.13
C PRO A 428 15.50 -32.58 -15.48
N LYS A 429 15.55 -33.75 -16.13
CA LYS A 429 14.82 -34.00 -17.37
C LYS A 429 13.32 -33.78 -17.20
N GLY A 430 12.72 -33.01 -18.12
CA GLY A 430 11.29 -32.70 -18.13
C GLY A 430 10.91 -31.51 -17.21
N VAL A 431 11.86 -30.92 -16.49
CA VAL A 431 11.67 -29.69 -15.71
C VAL A 431 12.08 -28.48 -16.54
N THR A 432 11.33 -27.37 -16.42
CA THR A 432 11.67 -26.10 -17.05
C THR A 432 12.12 -25.11 -15.98
N VAL A 433 13.32 -24.55 -16.15
CA VAL A 433 13.82 -23.47 -15.30
C VAL A 433 14.01 -22.22 -16.14
N THR A 434 13.36 -21.13 -15.78
CA THR A 434 13.62 -19.83 -16.36
C THR A 434 14.53 -19.03 -15.42
N VAL A 435 15.64 -18.52 -15.92
CA VAL A 435 16.52 -17.59 -15.19
C VAL A 435 16.33 -16.19 -15.75
N ASP A 436 15.75 -15.30 -14.93
CA ASP A 436 15.59 -13.89 -15.27
C ASP A 436 16.73 -13.08 -14.61
N LEU A 437 17.61 -12.55 -15.44
CA LEU A 437 18.76 -11.75 -14.99
C LEU A 437 18.34 -10.39 -14.45
N ALA A 438 17.20 -9.86 -14.87
CA ALA A 438 16.65 -8.56 -14.40
C ALA A 438 17.69 -7.42 -14.43
N GLY A 439 18.51 -7.34 -15.46
CA GLY A 439 19.57 -6.33 -15.63
C GLY A 439 20.76 -6.50 -14.69
N LYS A 440 20.94 -7.66 -14.03
CA LYS A 440 21.98 -7.91 -13.02
C LYS A 440 22.97 -8.97 -13.47
N THR A 441 24.13 -9.00 -12.80
CA THR A 441 25.10 -10.07 -13.00
C THR A 441 24.84 -11.21 -12.02
N LEU A 442 24.66 -12.41 -12.54
CA LEU A 442 24.63 -13.65 -11.78
C LEU A 442 25.98 -14.37 -11.95
N SER A 443 26.69 -14.59 -10.85
CA SER A 443 27.99 -15.26 -10.81
C SER A 443 27.95 -16.47 -9.86
N ALA A 444 28.94 -17.35 -9.95
CA ALA A 444 29.16 -18.42 -8.98
C ALA A 444 30.10 -17.98 -7.87
N LYS A 445 29.89 -18.52 -6.65
CA LYS A 445 30.77 -18.28 -5.51
C LYS A 445 32.11 -19.00 -5.66
N GLU A 446 32.05 -20.22 -6.13
CA GLU A 446 33.21 -21.07 -6.39
C GLU A 446 33.31 -21.36 -7.90
N SER A 447 34.52 -21.51 -8.40
CA SER A 447 34.76 -21.66 -9.84
C SER A 447 34.28 -22.99 -10.44
N ASP A 448 34.01 -23.99 -9.59
CA ASP A 448 33.48 -25.31 -9.99
C ASP A 448 31.95 -25.36 -10.00
N PHE A 449 31.26 -24.33 -9.52
CA PHE A 449 29.81 -24.28 -9.58
C PHE A 449 29.36 -23.95 -11.01
N LYS A 450 28.36 -24.71 -11.48
CA LYS A 450 27.83 -24.61 -12.84
C LYS A 450 26.33 -24.87 -12.91
N ILE A 451 25.73 -24.51 -14.01
CA ILE A 451 24.35 -24.91 -14.36
C ILE A 451 24.45 -26.17 -15.20
N ILE A 452 23.84 -27.25 -14.72
CA ILE A 452 23.77 -28.54 -15.41
C ILE A 452 22.33 -28.74 -15.89
N ASN A 453 22.08 -28.59 -17.17
CA ASN A 453 20.75 -28.63 -17.76
C ASN A 453 20.48 -29.96 -18.49
N HIS A 454 19.70 -30.82 -17.86
CA HIS A 454 19.13 -32.02 -18.49
C HIS A 454 17.68 -31.82 -18.95
N GLY A 455 17.03 -30.70 -18.55
CA GLY A 455 15.66 -30.32 -18.87
C GLY A 455 15.59 -29.17 -19.87
N THR A 456 14.84 -28.17 -19.53
CA THR A 456 14.77 -26.91 -20.29
C THR A 456 15.24 -25.74 -19.42
N LEU A 457 16.32 -25.10 -19.83
CA LEU A 457 16.76 -23.81 -19.25
C LEU A 457 16.35 -22.69 -20.19
N THR A 458 15.58 -21.73 -19.68
CA THR A 458 15.22 -20.51 -20.41
C THR A 458 15.94 -19.32 -19.76
N LEU A 459 16.79 -18.66 -20.51
CA LEU A 459 17.48 -17.46 -20.06
C LEU A 459 16.76 -16.23 -20.61
N ILE A 460 16.33 -15.33 -19.72
CA ILE A 460 15.70 -14.06 -20.06
C ILE A 460 16.38 -12.91 -19.29
N ASP A 461 16.16 -11.70 -19.76
CA ASP A 461 16.56 -10.49 -19.06
C ASP A 461 15.39 -9.49 -19.12
N SER A 462 14.57 -9.47 -18.09
CA SER A 462 13.39 -8.61 -18.00
C SER A 462 13.75 -7.11 -17.87
N SER A 463 15.01 -6.81 -17.63
CA SER A 463 15.65 -5.48 -17.75
C SER A 463 16.82 -5.60 -18.73
N THR A 464 17.47 -4.51 -19.07
CA THR A 464 18.61 -4.57 -19.98
C THR A 464 19.93 -4.64 -19.22
N GLY A 465 20.94 -5.35 -19.79
CA GLY A 465 22.31 -5.44 -19.27
C GLY A 465 22.56 -6.59 -18.29
N GLY A 466 21.65 -7.53 -18.19
CA GLY A 466 21.80 -8.73 -17.37
C GLY A 466 22.93 -9.64 -17.90
N THR A 467 23.75 -10.18 -16.99
CA THR A 467 24.92 -11.00 -17.31
C THR A 467 24.92 -12.31 -16.50
N LEU A 468 25.14 -13.44 -17.17
CA LEU A 468 25.36 -14.73 -16.55
C LEU A 468 26.84 -15.11 -16.68
N SER A 469 27.55 -15.15 -15.56
CA SER A 469 28.98 -15.50 -15.47
C SER A 469 29.18 -16.87 -14.80
N ILE A 470 28.35 -17.85 -15.14
CA ILE A 470 28.37 -19.21 -14.59
C ILE A 470 28.45 -20.19 -15.75
N PRO A 471 29.38 -21.17 -15.73
CA PRO A 471 29.48 -22.20 -16.76
C PRO A 471 28.18 -23.00 -16.91
N ILE A 472 27.81 -23.34 -18.14
CA ILE A 472 26.62 -24.13 -18.45
C ILE A 472 27.04 -25.44 -19.12
N GLU A 473 26.60 -26.58 -18.57
CA GLU A 473 26.59 -27.88 -19.24
C GLU A 473 25.17 -28.16 -19.72
N ASN A 474 24.93 -28.10 -21.03
CA ASN A 474 23.59 -28.26 -21.61
C ASN A 474 23.46 -29.61 -22.32
N ASP A 475 22.78 -30.55 -21.68
CA ASP A 475 22.36 -31.82 -22.29
C ASP A 475 20.89 -31.81 -22.76
N GLY A 476 20.14 -30.76 -22.38
CA GLY A 476 18.73 -30.54 -22.69
C GLY A 476 18.51 -29.44 -23.71
N VAL A 477 17.54 -28.56 -23.41
CA VAL A 477 17.22 -27.39 -24.25
C VAL A 477 17.61 -26.10 -23.50
N LEU A 478 18.41 -25.27 -24.14
CA LEU A 478 18.68 -23.91 -23.70
C LEU A 478 17.96 -22.90 -24.60
N ASN A 479 16.93 -22.25 -24.07
CA ASN A 479 16.24 -21.14 -24.74
C ASN A 479 17.00 -19.84 -24.44
N ALA A 480 17.70 -19.31 -25.41
CA ALA A 480 18.58 -18.14 -25.32
C ALA A 480 17.78 -16.85 -25.65
N ASN A 481 16.92 -16.41 -24.72
CA ASN A 481 15.91 -15.36 -24.93
C ASN A 481 16.27 -13.99 -24.28
N GLY A 482 17.53 -13.72 -23.99
CA GLY A 482 17.98 -12.43 -23.47
C GLY A 482 19.22 -12.51 -22.60
N GLY A 483 19.76 -11.34 -22.25
CA GLY A 483 20.97 -11.19 -21.44
C GLY A 483 22.28 -11.57 -22.14
N THR A 484 23.37 -11.58 -21.39
CA THR A 484 24.72 -11.90 -21.88
C THR A 484 25.30 -13.08 -21.09
N VAL A 485 25.82 -14.08 -21.75
CA VAL A 485 26.57 -15.20 -21.15
C VAL A 485 28.06 -15.00 -21.41
N THR A 486 28.83 -14.82 -20.33
CA THR A 486 30.28 -14.52 -20.39
C THR A 486 31.16 -15.72 -20.06
N SER A 487 30.58 -16.82 -19.62
CA SER A 487 31.26 -18.06 -19.23
C SER A 487 31.26 -19.12 -20.34
N GLU A 488 31.85 -20.28 -20.04
CA GLU A 488 31.83 -21.42 -20.94
C GLU A 488 30.44 -22.07 -21.02
N VAL A 489 30.01 -22.41 -22.23
CA VAL A 489 28.83 -23.23 -22.49
C VAL A 489 29.27 -24.50 -23.22
N THR A 490 29.18 -25.64 -22.54
CA THR A 490 29.37 -26.98 -23.17
C THR A 490 28.00 -27.49 -23.61
N ASN A 491 27.76 -27.52 -24.92
CA ASN A 491 26.49 -27.93 -25.50
C ASN A 491 26.56 -29.39 -26.03
N LYS A 492 25.73 -30.24 -25.48
CA LYS A 492 25.45 -31.60 -25.94
C LYS A 492 23.99 -31.76 -26.37
N GLY A 493 23.17 -30.75 -26.11
CA GLY A 493 21.75 -30.71 -26.43
C GLY A 493 21.43 -29.66 -27.51
N THR A 494 20.40 -28.88 -27.30
CA THR A 494 19.96 -27.83 -28.21
C THR A 494 20.09 -26.42 -27.58
N ILE A 495 20.65 -25.50 -28.34
CA ILE A 495 20.56 -24.04 -28.05
C ILE A 495 19.65 -23.42 -29.10
N GLN A 496 18.59 -22.77 -28.70
CA GLN A 496 17.62 -22.09 -29.56
C GLN A 496 17.13 -20.80 -28.92
N ALA A 497 16.40 -19.95 -29.65
CA ALA A 497 15.65 -18.81 -29.11
C ALA A 497 14.19 -18.91 -29.53
N THR A 498 13.29 -18.52 -28.64
CA THR A 498 11.85 -18.53 -28.91
C THR A 498 11.29 -17.13 -29.03
N CYS A 499 12.10 -16.09 -28.68
CA CYS A 499 11.76 -14.68 -28.81
C CYS A 499 13.02 -13.81 -28.94
N THR A 500 12.82 -12.54 -29.26
CA THR A 500 13.86 -11.52 -29.29
C THR A 500 13.73 -10.60 -28.06
N PRO A 501 14.85 -10.01 -27.54
CA PRO A 501 16.23 -10.18 -28.03
C PRO A 501 16.80 -11.56 -27.72
N VAL A 502 17.69 -12.06 -28.55
CA VAL A 502 18.42 -13.30 -28.29
C VAL A 502 19.55 -13.08 -27.28
N THR A 503 19.96 -14.13 -26.57
CA THR A 503 21.12 -14.07 -25.66
C THR A 503 22.41 -13.82 -26.44
N GLN A 504 23.25 -12.90 -25.94
CA GLN A 504 24.60 -12.67 -26.43
C GLN A 504 25.58 -13.60 -25.70
N PHE A 505 26.38 -14.36 -26.43
CA PHE A 505 27.43 -15.20 -25.87
C PHE A 505 28.81 -14.56 -26.18
N THR A 506 29.56 -14.24 -25.13
CA THR A 506 30.90 -13.62 -25.24
C THR A 506 32.00 -14.45 -24.60
N GLY A 507 31.64 -15.58 -23.99
CA GLY A 507 32.57 -16.56 -23.40
C GLY A 507 33.06 -17.60 -24.41
N THR A 508 33.00 -18.87 -24.04
CA THR A 508 33.39 -20.01 -24.91
C THR A 508 32.18 -20.90 -25.15
N LEU A 509 31.94 -21.30 -26.41
CA LEU A 509 30.98 -22.32 -26.76
C LEU A 509 31.75 -23.58 -27.22
N VAL A 510 31.52 -24.71 -26.54
CA VAL A 510 32.00 -26.03 -26.96
C VAL A 510 30.79 -26.81 -27.42
N ASN A 511 30.59 -26.94 -28.75
CA ASN A 511 29.45 -27.63 -29.35
C ASN A 511 29.87 -29.06 -29.74
N GLN A 512 29.33 -30.05 -29.02
CA GLN A 512 29.73 -31.45 -29.12
C GLN A 512 29.01 -32.17 -30.28
N GLU A 513 29.50 -33.38 -30.65
CA GLU A 513 28.86 -34.23 -31.64
C GLU A 513 27.40 -34.52 -31.31
N GLY A 514 26.51 -34.36 -32.28
CA GLY A 514 25.07 -34.54 -32.13
C GLY A 514 24.32 -33.34 -31.51
N ALA A 515 25.02 -32.34 -31.01
CA ALA A 515 24.41 -31.11 -30.49
C ALA A 515 23.97 -30.15 -31.60
N SER A 516 23.01 -29.28 -31.29
CA SER A 516 22.48 -28.29 -32.23
C SER A 516 22.47 -26.88 -31.62
N VAL A 517 22.87 -25.92 -32.43
CA VAL A 517 22.74 -24.47 -32.14
C VAL A 517 21.99 -23.86 -33.30
N THR A 518 20.79 -23.33 -33.03
CA THR A 518 19.91 -22.75 -34.05
C THR A 518 19.63 -21.26 -33.86
N ALA A 519 19.97 -20.67 -32.69
CA ALA A 519 19.84 -19.24 -32.43
C ALA A 519 20.79 -18.80 -31.31
N GLY A 520 21.02 -17.50 -31.19
CA GLY A 520 21.91 -16.84 -30.25
C GLY A 520 22.88 -15.89 -30.98
N ASP A 521 23.39 -14.90 -30.30
CA ASP A 521 24.43 -14.00 -30.81
C ASP A 521 25.79 -14.43 -30.26
N PHE A 522 26.61 -15.00 -31.10
CA PHE A 522 27.94 -15.53 -30.76
C PHE A 522 29.09 -14.65 -31.24
N ARG A 523 28.82 -13.42 -31.64
CA ARG A 523 29.87 -12.45 -31.96
C ARG A 523 30.72 -12.17 -30.73
N GLY A 524 32.02 -12.33 -30.83
CA GLY A 524 32.95 -12.25 -29.71
C GLY A 524 33.07 -13.51 -28.85
N CYS A 525 32.36 -14.60 -29.19
CA CYS A 525 32.44 -15.92 -28.55
C CYS A 525 33.56 -16.75 -29.17
N THR A 526 34.37 -17.45 -28.37
CA THR A 526 35.28 -18.47 -28.87
C THR A 526 34.51 -19.78 -29.09
N ILE A 527 34.40 -20.23 -30.36
CA ILE A 527 33.63 -21.42 -30.70
C ILE A 527 34.55 -22.61 -31.02
N THR A 528 34.36 -23.72 -30.30
CA THR A 528 34.97 -25.00 -30.58
C THR A 528 33.84 -25.97 -30.99
N ASN A 529 33.74 -26.28 -32.30
CA ASN A 529 32.71 -27.21 -32.80
C ASN A 529 33.30 -28.60 -33.04
N ASN A 530 32.94 -29.53 -32.17
CA ASN A 530 33.42 -30.92 -32.15
C ASN A 530 32.46 -31.87 -32.89
N GLY A 531 31.85 -31.45 -33.98
CA GLY A 531 30.95 -32.25 -34.81
C GLY A 531 29.46 -31.98 -34.60
N GLY A 532 29.11 -30.98 -33.80
CA GLY A 532 27.73 -30.49 -33.71
C GLY A 532 27.33 -29.61 -34.88
N THR A 533 26.04 -29.31 -35.01
CA THR A 533 25.49 -28.40 -36.01
C THR A 533 25.32 -27.01 -35.49
N ILE A 534 25.67 -26.00 -36.29
CA ILE A 534 25.37 -24.59 -36.03
C ILE A 534 24.65 -24.08 -37.28
N SER A 535 23.43 -23.60 -37.15
CA SER A 535 22.55 -23.23 -38.27
C SER A 535 21.45 -22.22 -37.83
N GLY A 536 20.59 -21.83 -38.75
CA GLY A 536 19.44 -20.97 -38.45
C GLY A 536 19.84 -19.54 -38.15
N ASP A 537 19.25 -18.96 -37.08
CA ASP A 537 19.42 -17.59 -36.68
C ASP A 537 20.62 -17.35 -35.71
N ALA A 538 21.59 -18.29 -35.73
CA ALA A 538 22.83 -18.11 -34.96
C ALA A 538 23.74 -17.05 -35.62
N ILE A 539 24.02 -15.97 -34.93
CA ILE A 539 24.85 -14.85 -35.42
C ILE A 539 26.31 -15.15 -35.05
N LEU A 540 27.15 -15.43 -36.04
CA LEU A 540 28.53 -15.88 -35.84
C LEU A 540 29.57 -14.82 -36.16
N GLU A 541 29.30 -13.87 -37.05
CA GLU A 541 30.22 -12.82 -37.49
C GLU A 541 29.55 -11.45 -37.45
N GLU A 542 30.35 -10.40 -37.26
CA GLU A 542 29.85 -9.05 -37.51
C GLU A 542 29.43 -8.93 -38.99
N PRO A 543 28.33 -8.23 -39.31
CA PRO A 543 27.96 -7.97 -40.70
C PRO A 543 29.12 -7.22 -41.35
N LYS A 544 29.76 -7.83 -42.38
CA LYS A 544 30.73 -7.13 -43.23
C LYS A 544 30.06 -5.88 -43.76
N PRO A 545 30.71 -4.73 -43.70
CA PRO A 545 30.20 -3.55 -44.39
C PRO A 545 30.05 -3.92 -45.88
N ASP A 546 28.84 -3.64 -46.43
CA ASP A 546 28.51 -3.86 -47.82
C ASP A 546 29.59 -3.21 -48.70
N PRO A 547 30.15 -3.89 -49.72
CA PRO A 547 31.16 -3.30 -50.58
C PRO A 547 30.55 -2.11 -51.30
N GLU A 548 31.20 -0.95 -51.15
CA GLU A 548 30.85 0.36 -51.67
C GLU A 548 30.22 0.31 -53.08
N GLN A 549 28.98 0.78 -53.20
CA GLN A 549 28.47 1.29 -54.45
C GLN A 549 29.14 2.66 -54.69
N PRO A 550 29.74 2.90 -55.85
CA PRO A 550 30.45 4.15 -56.09
C PRO A 550 29.49 5.30 -56.32
N GLY A 551 29.59 6.30 -55.51
CA GLY A 551 29.52 7.72 -55.80
C GLY A 551 28.16 8.31 -56.18
N ALA A 552 27.52 8.95 -55.21
CA ALA A 552 26.88 10.27 -55.49
C ALA A 552 26.97 11.13 -54.21
N GLY A 553 27.50 12.30 -54.39
CA GLY A 553 27.92 13.38 -53.56
C GLY A 553 27.14 13.72 -52.28
N SER A 554 27.98 14.10 -51.32
CA SER A 554 27.80 15.11 -50.26
C SER A 554 26.44 15.74 -50.08
N GLU A 555 25.88 15.66 -48.88
CA GLU A 555 25.75 16.80 -47.95
C GLU A 555 24.99 16.39 -46.68
N ASP A 556 25.59 16.80 -45.59
CA ASP A 556 25.03 17.11 -44.26
C ASP A 556 23.95 16.30 -43.58
N GLY A 557 24.32 15.82 -42.40
CA GLY A 557 23.61 16.04 -41.15
C GLY A 557 22.28 15.28 -40.95
N GLY A 558 22.33 14.18 -40.25
CA GLY A 558 21.12 13.57 -39.74
C GLY A 558 21.39 12.31 -38.92
N ALA A 559 21.66 12.52 -37.66
CA ALA A 559 21.73 11.41 -36.71
C ALA A 559 20.44 10.57 -36.78
N GLY A 560 20.57 9.33 -37.25
CA GLY A 560 19.50 8.35 -37.23
C GLY A 560 19.12 8.05 -35.78
N ALA A 561 17.92 8.47 -35.41
CA ALA A 561 17.34 8.20 -34.13
C ALA A 561 17.11 6.69 -33.99
N VAL A 562 17.86 6.06 -33.09
CA VAL A 562 17.48 4.75 -32.56
C VAL A 562 16.32 4.98 -31.60
N ILE A 563 15.13 4.65 -32.03
CA ILE A 563 13.93 4.63 -31.20
C ILE A 563 14.10 3.46 -30.22
N ALA A 564 14.65 3.76 -29.03
CA ALA A 564 14.52 2.88 -27.90
C ALA A 564 13.15 3.14 -27.27
N ALA A 565 12.15 2.35 -27.63
CA ALA A 565 10.90 2.28 -26.90
C ALA A 565 11.22 1.79 -25.49
N LEU A 566 11.31 2.71 -24.53
CA LEU A 566 11.33 2.36 -23.11
C LEU A 566 9.90 1.93 -22.73
N ALA A 567 9.63 0.63 -22.87
CA ALA A 567 8.57 0.00 -22.10
C ALA A 567 9.02 0.01 -20.64
N VAL A 568 8.56 0.99 -19.86
CA VAL A 568 8.78 1.02 -18.40
C VAL A 568 7.87 -0.02 -17.79
N GLY A 569 8.37 -1.24 -17.67
CA GLY A 569 7.78 -2.28 -16.83
C GLY A 569 8.13 -2.01 -15.36
N THR A 570 7.12 -1.93 -14.57
CA THR A 570 7.09 -1.79 -13.12
C THR A 570 8.04 -2.73 -12.39
N ALA A 571 8.98 -2.21 -11.60
CA ALA A 571 9.39 -2.74 -10.29
C ALA A 571 10.42 -1.81 -9.62
N VAL A 572 9.98 -0.97 -8.71
CA VAL A 572 10.85 -0.48 -7.63
C VAL A 572 10.11 -0.69 -6.33
N VAL A 573 10.55 -1.68 -5.57
CA VAL A 573 10.05 -2.00 -4.24
C VAL A 573 10.97 -1.42 -3.18
N GLY A 574 10.39 -0.67 -2.27
CA GLY A 574 10.86 -0.47 -0.91
C GLY A 574 12.10 0.40 -0.71
N GLY A 575 11.93 1.65 -0.45
CA GLY A 575 12.95 2.64 -0.10
C GLY A 575 12.99 3.86 -1.03
N GLY A 576 12.46 3.74 -2.24
CA GLY A 576 12.47 4.80 -3.23
C GLY A 576 11.34 5.83 -3.09
N ILE A 577 10.26 5.51 -2.42
CA ILE A 577 9.04 6.33 -2.46
C ILE A 577 9.12 7.55 -1.54
N LEU A 578 9.77 7.44 -0.37
CA LEU A 578 10.08 8.62 0.45
C LEU A 578 11.08 9.54 -0.25
N LEU A 579 12.05 8.97 -0.97
CA LEU A 579 12.97 9.71 -1.83
C LEU A 579 12.25 10.28 -3.05
N ALA A 580 11.26 9.58 -3.59
CA ALA A 580 10.47 9.96 -4.73
C ALA A 580 9.55 11.17 -4.43
N HIS A 581 8.79 11.12 -3.35
CA HIS A 581 7.96 12.24 -2.92
C HIS A 581 8.80 13.46 -2.56
N SER A 582 9.88 13.26 -1.80
CA SER A 582 10.85 14.30 -1.48
C SER A 582 11.53 14.86 -2.73
N TYR A 583 11.84 14.00 -3.74
CA TYR A 583 12.42 14.46 -4.99
C TYR A 583 11.47 15.34 -5.78
N ILE A 584 10.19 14.94 -5.92
CA ILE A 584 9.17 15.75 -6.60
C ILE A 584 9.01 17.09 -5.88
N GLN A 585 8.74 17.08 -4.58
CA GLN A 585 8.52 18.29 -3.78
C GLN A 585 9.71 19.26 -3.84
N ASN A 586 10.93 18.75 -3.80
CA ASN A 586 12.15 19.57 -3.83
C ASN A 586 12.52 20.10 -5.24
N ASN A 587 11.89 19.60 -6.30
CA ASN A 587 12.15 20.00 -7.67
C ASN A 587 10.95 20.65 -8.37
N LEU A 588 9.79 20.73 -7.71
CA LEU A 588 8.64 21.47 -8.23
C LEU A 588 8.96 22.97 -8.27
N PRO A 589 8.64 23.69 -9.36
CA PRO A 589 8.70 25.13 -9.37
C PRO A 589 7.77 25.73 -8.31
N GLU A 590 8.13 26.89 -7.76
CA GLU A 590 7.32 27.56 -6.75
C GLU A 590 5.90 27.85 -7.26
N GLY A 591 4.90 27.45 -6.47
CA GLY A 591 3.48 27.62 -6.80
C GLY A 591 2.85 26.49 -7.64
N PHE A 592 3.60 25.44 -7.99
CA PHE A 592 3.06 24.28 -8.73
C PHE A 592 2.68 23.13 -7.80
N ALA A 593 1.53 22.50 -8.08
CA ALA A 593 1.17 21.22 -7.50
C ALA A 593 1.85 20.05 -8.23
N VAL A 594 1.86 18.87 -7.62
CA VAL A 594 2.32 17.64 -8.27
C VAL A 594 1.42 17.36 -9.48
N PRO A 595 1.98 17.24 -10.70
CA PRO A 595 1.15 17.04 -11.88
C PRO A 595 0.47 15.66 -11.87
N GLU A 596 -0.81 15.63 -12.20
CA GLU A 596 -1.62 14.41 -12.27
C GLU A 596 -1.90 13.99 -13.71
N THR A 597 -1.83 14.92 -14.67
CA THR A 597 -2.13 14.67 -16.08
C THR A 597 -0.92 14.97 -16.98
N ARG A 598 -0.98 14.49 -18.24
CA ARG A 598 0.09 14.73 -19.22
C ARG A 598 0.30 16.21 -19.51
N GLN A 599 -0.79 16.98 -19.66
CA GLN A 599 -0.67 18.43 -19.90
C GLN A 599 -0.07 19.16 -18.69
N GLU A 600 -0.49 18.82 -17.46
CA GLU A 600 0.09 19.40 -16.25
C GLU A 600 1.57 19.07 -16.12
N LEU A 601 1.95 17.81 -16.41
CA LEU A 601 3.35 17.41 -16.43
C LEU A 601 4.16 18.23 -17.42
N ALA A 602 3.67 18.39 -18.66
CA ALA A 602 4.34 19.21 -19.67
C ALA A 602 4.56 20.65 -19.20
N VAL A 603 3.55 21.27 -18.58
CA VAL A 603 3.64 22.63 -18.05
C VAL A 603 4.67 22.73 -16.90
N VAL A 604 4.68 21.77 -15.99
CA VAL A 604 5.68 21.73 -14.88
C VAL A 604 7.11 21.63 -15.44
N LEU A 605 7.35 20.70 -16.38
CA LEU A 605 8.67 20.48 -16.96
C LEU A 605 9.17 21.69 -17.77
N TRP A 606 8.28 22.32 -18.52
CA TRP A 606 8.58 23.51 -19.29
C TRP A 606 8.95 24.71 -18.38
N ASN A 607 8.21 24.89 -17.28
CA ASN A 607 8.56 25.87 -16.26
C ASN A 607 9.91 25.55 -15.59
N MET A 608 10.16 24.28 -15.25
CA MET A 608 11.46 23.83 -14.75
C MET A 608 12.58 24.17 -15.73
N ALA A 609 12.37 24.07 -17.03
CA ALA A 609 13.35 24.38 -18.05
C ALA A 609 13.54 25.89 -18.31
N GLY A 610 12.74 26.76 -17.69
CA GLY A 610 12.80 28.20 -17.88
C GLY A 610 11.99 28.72 -19.09
N LYS A 611 10.96 27.99 -19.48
CA LYS A 611 10.01 28.32 -20.56
C LYS A 611 10.67 28.55 -21.93
N PRO A 612 11.52 27.62 -22.43
CA PRO A 612 12.10 27.79 -23.76
C PRO A 612 11.05 27.72 -24.87
N GLU A 613 11.20 28.52 -25.91
CA GLU A 613 10.27 28.46 -27.06
C GLU A 613 10.42 27.10 -27.77
N PRO A 614 9.32 26.40 -28.09
CA PRO A 614 9.36 25.15 -28.85
C PRO A 614 9.78 25.40 -30.31
N ALA A 615 10.53 24.46 -30.88
CA ALA A 615 10.95 24.54 -32.27
C ALA A 615 9.81 24.18 -33.24
N SER A 616 8.88 23.30 -32.82
CA SER A 616 7.70 22.92 -33.62
C SER A 616 6.50 23.77 -33.26
N GLN A 617 5.64 23.98 -34.28
CA GLN A 617 4.31 24.61 -34.13
C GLN A 617 3.20 23.57 -34.28
N GLN A 618 3.43 22.36 -33.73
CA GLN A 618 2.44 21.30 -33.76
C GLN A 618 1.23 21.68 -32.90
N THR A 619 0.03 21.34 -33.35
CA THR A 619 -1.20 21.56 -32.61
C THR A 619 -1.79 20.21 -32.15
N TYR A 620 -2.27 20.17 -30.92
CA TYR A 620 -3.00 19.03 -30.38
C TYR A 620 -4.44 19.41 -30.14
N THR A 621 -5.39 18.64 -30.67
CA THR A 621 -6.82 18.98 -30.67
C THR A 621 -7.46 18.98 -29.29
N ASP A 622 -6.83 18.32 -28.34
CA ASP A 622 -7.24 18.19 -26.93
C ASP A 622 -6.51 19.17 -25.99
N VAL A 623 -5.68 20.09 -26.54
CA VAL A 623 -5.02 21.16 -25.78
C VAL A 623 -5.53 22.52 -26.30
N GLN A 624 -6.30 23.23 -25.47
CA GLN A 624 -7.01 24.44 -25.85
C GLN A 624 -6.25 25.74 -25.55
N ASP A 625 -5.43 25.73 -24.50
CA ASP A 625 -4.68 26.89 -24.04
C ASP A 625 -3.36 27.04 -24.80
N GLU A 626 -3.08 28.23 -25.31
CA GLU A 626 -1.90 28.51 -26.14
C GLU A 626 -0.58 28.39 -25.38
N GLU A 627 -0.55 28.78 -24.09
CA GLU A 627 0.66 28.65 -23.26
C GLU A 627 0.91 27.18 -22.88
N VAL A 628 -0.16 26.43 -22.60
CA VAL A 628 -0.10 24.99 -22.38
C VAL A 628 0.35 24.28 -23.65
N LEU A 629 -0.12 24.68 -24.81
CA LEU A 629 0.28 24.10 -26.10
C LEU A 629 1.79 24.29 -26.36
N LYS A 630 2.35 25.46 -26.06
CA LYS A 630 3.80 25.66 -26.11
C LYS A 630 4.58 24.72 -25.19
N ALA A 631 4.10 24.58 -23.96
CA ALA A 631 4.70 23.65 -22.99
C ALA A 631 4.65 22.20 -23.47
N VAL A 632 3.53 21.79 -24.05
CA VAL A 632 3.33 20.45 -24.62
C VAL A 632 4.24 20.23 -25.83
N CYS A 633 4.29 21.15 -26.79
CA CYS A 633 5.18 21.03 -27.95
C CYS A 633 6.65 20.88 -27.50
N TRP A 634 7.08 21.73 -26.57
CA TRP A 634 8.43 21.64 -26.03
C TRP A 634 8.70 20.31 -25.30
N ALA A 635 7.76 19.83 -24.49
CA ALA A 635 7.92 18.58 -23.75
C ALA A 635 7.95 17.36 -24.68
N VAL A 636 7.15 17.34 -25.74
CA VAL A 636 7.13 16.28 -26.75
C VAL A 636 8.41 16.30 -27.59
N GLU A 637 8.86 17.46 -28.08
CA GLU A 637 10.14 17.62 -28.81
C GLU A 637 11.33 17.11 -28.00
N ASN A 638 11.26 17.25 -26.69
CA ASN A 638 12.29 16.79 -25.79
C ASN A 638 12.06 15.37 -25.27
N GLU A 639 11.10 14.63 -25.85
CA GLU A 639 10.80 13.22 -25.47
C GLU A 639 10.49 13.03 -23.97
N LEU A 640 9.99 14.09 -23.32
CA LEU A 640 9.64 14.08 -21.89
C LEU A 640 8.19 13.66 -21.66
N VAL A 641 7.33 13.88 -22.67
CA VAL A 641 5.93 13.46 -22.69
C VAL A 641 5.64 12.85 -24.07
N THR A 642 4.97 11.70 -24.08
CA THR A 642 4.60 11.02 -25.34
C THR A 642 3.16 11.32 -25.67
N PRO A 643 2.84 11.87 -26.86
CA PRO A 643 1.48 12.08 -27.29
C PRO A 643 0.76 10.74 -27.57
N GLU A 644 -0.55 10.73 -27.51
CA GLU A 644 -1.37 9.55 -27.77
C GLU A 644 -1.45 9.23 -29.26
N THR A 645 -1.53 10.28 -30.09
CA THR A 645 -1.49 10.21 -31.56
C THR A 645 -0.70 11.41 -32.09
N GLU A 646 -0.52 11.49 -33.41
CA GLU A 646 0.09 12.67 -34.06
C GLU A 646 -0.68 13.98 -33.83
N SER A 647 -2.00 13.92 -33.54
CA SER A 647 -2.88 15.07 -33.38
C SER A 647 -3.53 15.20 -32.00
N THR A 648 -3.31 14.26 -31.09
CA THR A 648 -3.84 14.28 -29.72
C THR A 648 -2.75 13.99 -28.71
N LEU A 649 -2.66 14.81 -27.65
CA LEU A 649 -1.74 14.57 -26.54
C LEU A 649 -2.23 13.44 -25.61
N GLY A 650 -3.54 13.27 -25.45
CA GLY A 650 -4.15 12.63 -24.29
C GLY A 650 -4.02 13.54 -23.07
N ALA A 651 -4.44 14.81 -23.19
CA ALA A 651 -4.17 15.90 -22.25
C ALA A 651 -4.55 15.54 -20.80
N ASP A 652 -5.73 14.92 -20.63
CA ASP A 652 -6.28 14.50 -19.34
C ASP A 652 -5.88 13.07 -18.92
N VAL A 653 -5.02 12.39 -19.68
CA VAL A 653 -4.52 11.07 -19.31
C VAL A 653 -3.62 11.20 -18.07
N ARG A 654 -3.95 10.45 -17.02
CA ARG A 654 -3.20 10.48 -15.76
C ARG A 654 -1.77 10.00 -15.94
N VAL A 655 -0.86 10.67 -15.25
CA VAL A 655 0.55 10.28 -15.16
C VAL A 655 0.84 9.74 -13.77
N ASN A 656 1.61 8.67 -13.69
CA ASN A 656 2.03 8.14 -12.41
C ASN A 656 3.30 8.85 -11.89
N ARG A 657 3.56 8.73 -10.58
CA ARG A 657 4.69 9.40 -9.91
C ARG A 657 6.06 9.06 -10.51
N LEU A 658 6.24 7.83 -11.02
CA LEU A 658 7.51 7.43 -11.66
C LEU A 658 7.73 8.14 -12.99
N GLN A 659 6.67 8.34 -13.77
CA GLN A 659 6.72 9.15 -14.99
C GLN A 659 7.08 10.59 -14.67
N VAL A 660 6.47 11.16 -13.62
CA VAL A 660 6.79 12.52 -13.15
C VAL A 660 8.27 12.64 -12.76
N ILE A 661 8.79 11.74 -11.92
CA ILE A 661 10.18 11.74 -11.47
C ILE A 661 11.14 11.56 -12.64
N GLY A 662 10.88 10.60 -13.52
CA GLY A 662 11.69 10.33 -14.71
C GLY A 662 11.83 11.55 -15.59
N ALA A 663 10.72 12.21 -15.91
CA ALA A 663 10.67 13.39 -16.73
C ALA A 663 11.36 14.61 -16.05
N MET A 664 11.11 14.84 -14.75
CA MET A 664 11.78 15.89 -13.97
C MET A 664 13.29 15.67 -13.89
N TYR A 665 13.74 14.42 -13.69
CA TYR A 665 15.17 14.07 -13.66
C TYR A 665 15.83 14.36 -15.02
N GLN A 666 15.21 13.96 -16.12
CA GLN A 666 15.69 14.24 -17.48
C GLN A 666 15.77 15.75 -17.76
N THR A 667 14.75 16.50 -17.32
CA THR A 667 14.75 17.97 -17.46
C THR A 667 15.89 18.61 -16.68
N ASN A 668 16.16 18.20 -15.45
CA ASN A 668 17.26 18.70 -14.63
C ASN A 668 18.64 18.30 -15.18
N LYS A 669 18.77 17.13 -15.82
CA LYS A 669 20.01 16.69 -16.45
C LYS A 669 20.39 17.54 -17.67
N ARG A 670 19.40 18.04 -18.41
CA ARG A 670 19.61 18.91 -19.59
C ARG A 670 19.97 20.35 -19.23
N LYS A 671 19.73 20.78 -17.99
CA LYS A 671 20.15 22.10 -17.48
C LYS A 671 21.65 22.19 -17.13
N LYS A 672 22.32 21.04 -16.94
CA LYS A 672 23.77 20.93 -16.67
C LYS A 672 24.54 20.69 -17.95
#